data_1077745ec2306458e82a454f10b0dace
#
_entry.id   1077745ec2306458e82a454f10b0dace
#
_cell.length_a   1.000
_cell.length_b   1.000
_cell.length_c   1.000
_cell.angle_alpha   90.00
_cell.angle_beta   90.00
_cell.angle_gamma   90.00
#
_symmetry.space_group_name_H-M   'P 1'
#
loop_
_entity.id
_entity.type
_entity.pdbx_description
1 polymer ?
#
loop_
_entity_poly.entity_id
_entity_poly.type
_entity_poly.pdbx_seq_one_letter_code
_entity_poly.pdbx_strand_id
1 'polypeptide(L)'
;MIITRTWLEEFIDISKISTDEICKTLNSIGLEVDSVEKLSIAPKVVVGKVLEKVKHPDADKLNICQVDIGESTVQIVCGAKNVDAGQLVPVAVVGCDLGNDFIIKAAKLRGVESNGMICSSTELGLAKLNDGILELDDSIGKLILGKELKEYSKLNDEIIEVELTANRGDCLSIYGIARELSAYYNIPLIECEKQLKHNDFGIGQVLEVECDSNIKSSLLFKAVNFANFKFPVLHKLRTSILGKYQEGNDVKNVLTYATHAIGVILNAYSKEKTIQGNNLSILKIKKDEQGFDNVYGIEQLSKICVEHKDINPDDTNFILEASYINPEYISKKVFETKIKTGEVYYKASRGSEPDIEFGANYFSNLVSKYGASIYRGNESFIEDSEKLTLDVSVRKINAIIGQEIPKIDIEKILTSLGFEVKDTLDNVLVIKIPYYRHDIKNVADITEEIVRIIGIDNIISKPLQIDEVNRVNKTSNDLIKKNKLRFKAIENGFYETLTYVFSSKENLQKYGFKTVKDDLELINPIVKELNTYRTTMLLNLVEACANNFKVGARSTAFFEIGTIFDENRNESKKISFVQTGFSESEDVTNAGKPENIDFFAFSKKILNTVGKFDLEPMTNIDNLFIHPFQNANVIIDGNVVGYICKLHPSVCSDFDLNDTFIAQIDFEAINNDIIKTTSYSKFQSSKKDVTIITPKSMEYKEIKKAINSLNNTNIKQFNLIDIYNDEK
;
A
#
# COMPACT_ATOMS: atom_id res chain seq x y z
N MET A 1 6.13 7.54 -5.96
CA MET A 1 7.16 7.90 -6.99
C MET A 1 7.20 9.41 -7.10
N ILE A 2 8.39 10.02 -6.88
CA ILE A 2 8.54 11.47 -6.97
C ILE A 2 9.06 11.84 -8.36
N ILE A 3 8.38 12.76 -9.02
CA ILE A 3 8.78 13.31 -10.31
C ILE A 3 8.74 14.83 -10.23
N THR A 4 9.50 15.52 -11.10
CA THR A 4 9.33 16.96 -11.27
C THR A 4 8.99 17.29 -12.72
N ARG A 5 8.25 18.37 -12.94
CA ARG A 5 7.81 18.77 -14.27
C ARG A 5 9.00 18.94 -15.23
N THR A 6 10.03 19.70 -14.81
CA THR A 6 11.19 19.93 -15.67
C THR A 6 12.06 18.69 -15.88
N TRP A 7 11.96 17.68 -15.00
CA TRP A 7 12.63 16.40 -15.20
C TRP A 7 11.89 15.51 -16.21
N LEU A 8 10.54 15.52 -16.19
CA LEU A 8 9.74 14.88 -17.24
C LEU A 8 10.02 15.49 -18.62
N GLU A 9 10.18 16.81 -18.70
CA GLU A 9 10.47 17.52 -19.95
C GLU A 9 11.82 17.14 -20.59
N GLU A 10 12.70 16.45 -19.86
CA GLU A 10 13.93 15.86 -20.43
C GLU A 10 13.63 14.62 -21.30
N PHE A 11 12.48 13.98 -21.13
CA PHE A 11 12.09 12.76 -21.83
C PHE A 11 10.88 12.92 -22.77
N ILE A 12 10.08 13.95 -22.61
CA ILE A 12 8.88 14.20 -23.41
C ILE A 12 8.59 15.70 -23.50
N ASP A 13 8.24 16.22 -24.68
CA ASP A 13 7.84 17.63 -24.84
C ASP A 13 6.39 17.87 -24.36
N ILE A 14 6.25 18.21 -23.11
CA ILE A 14 4.98 18.58 -22.46
C ILE A 14 4.88 20.09 -22.19
N SER A 15 5.70 20.90 -22.81
CA SER A 15 5.79 22.37 -22.58
C SER A 15 4.45 23.11 -22.75
N LYS A 16 3.53 22.57 -23.58
CA LYS A 16 2.21 23.14 -23.84
C LYS A 16 1.09 22.60 -22.94
N ILE A 17 1.38 21.63 -22.08
CA ILE A 17 0.42 20.96 -21.21
C ILE A 17 0.63 21.48 -19.79
N SER A 18 -0.43 21.91 -19.11
CA SER A 18 -0.32 22.38 -17.72
C SER A 18 -0.07 21.22 -16.74
N THR A 19 0.54 21.51 -15.60
CA THR A 19 0.75 20.50 -14.54
C THR A 19 -0.57 19.92 -14.04
N ASP A 20 -1.61 20.74 -13.90
CA ASP A 20 -2.95 20.28 -13.52
C ASP A 20 -3.52 19.26 -14.54
N GLU A 21 -3.28 19.48 -15.83
CA GLU A 21 -3.71 18.55 -16.87
C GLU A 21 -2.88 17.26 -16.84
N ILE A 22 -1.57 17.36 -16.62
CA ILE A 22 -0.71 16.18 -16.44
C ILE A 22 -1.20 15.35 -15.24
N CYS A 23 -1.49 15.97 -14.10
CA CYS A 23 -2.00 15.28 -12.91
C CYS A 23 -3.35 14.61 -13.16
N LYS A 24 -4.28 15.29 -13.84
CA LYS A 24 -5.56 14.69 -14.25
C LYS A 24 -5.36 13.49 -15.17
N THR A 25 -4.43 13.61 -16.12
CA THR A 25 -4.10 12.51 -17.03
C THR A 25 -3.50 11.32 -16.29
N LEU A 26 -2.53 11.55 -15.41
CA LEU A 26 -1.94 10.48 -14.59
C LEU A 26 -3.01 9.72 -13.82
N ASN A 27 -3.92 10.43 -13.13
CA ASN A 27 -5.05 9.81 -12.44
C ASN A 27 -5.95 9.02 -13.40
N SER A 28 -6.25 9.59 -14.58
CA SER A 28 -7.12 8.96 -15.59
C SER A 28 -6.54 7.65 -16.13
N ILE A 29 -5.21 7.56 -16.28
CA ILE A 29 -4.53 6.36 -16.78
C ILE A 29 -4.11 5.38 -15.67
N GLY A 30 -4.58 5.60 -14.43
CA GLY A 30 -4.38 4.68 -13.30
C GLY A 30 -3.08 4.89 -12.51
N LEU A 31 -2.47 6.08 -12.61
CA LEU A 31 -1.31 6.50 -11.83
C LEU A 31 -1.74 7.62 -10.88
N GLU A 32 -2.11 7.25 -9.65
CA GLU A 32 -2.70 8.17 -8.69
C GLU A 32 -1.71 9.26 -8.23
N VAL A 33 -2.11 10.53 -8.38
CA VAL A 33 -1.33 11.68 -7.88
C VAL A 33 -1.74 11.96 -6.45
N ASP A 34 -0.79 11.76 -5.52
CA ASP A 34 -1.00 11.99 -4.09
C ASP A 34 -0.86 13.46 -3.72
N SER A 35 0.19 14.13 -4.21
CA SER A 35 0.46 15.53 -3.89
C SER A 35 1.17 16.28 -5.02
N VAL A 36 1.01 17.60 -5.02
CA VAL A 36 1.74 18.52 -5.91
C VAL A 36 2.29 19.66 -5.05
N GLU A 37 3.60 19.83 -5.08
CA GLU A 37 4.29 20.92 -4.39
C GLU A 37 4.96 21.84 -5.43
N LYS A 38 4.79 23.15 -5.26
CA LYS A 38 5.40 24.15 -6.14
C LYS A 38 6.62 24.77 -5.47
N LEU A 39 7.79 24.59 -6.08
CA LEU A 39 8.99 25.30 -5.70
C LEU A 39 8.98 26.71 -6.30
N SER A 40 9.21 27.71 -5.47
CA SER A 40 9.22 29.10 -5.91
C SER A 40 10.25 29.89 -5.13
N ILE A 41 11.29 30.36 -5.82
CA ILE A 41 12.32 31.22 -5.23
C ILE A 41 11.79 32.65 -5.12
N ALA A 42 12.06 33.29 -3.98
CA ALA A 42 11.66 34.66 -3.71
C ALA A 42 12.20 35.65 -4.75
N PRO A 43 11.46 36.73 -5.08
CA PRO A 43 11.98 37.83 -5.88
C PRO A 43 13.21 38.48 -5.24
N LYS A 44 14.05 39.13 -6.04
CA LYS A 44 15.29 39.78 -5.60
C LYS A 44 16.38 38.85 -5.02
N VAL A 45 16.31 37.55 -5.37
CA VAL A 45 17.44 36.64 -5.28
C VAL A 45 18.10 36.57 -6.66
N VAL A 46 19.33 37.03 -6.78
CA VAL A 46 20.03 37.15 -8.07
C VAL A 46 21.27 36.27 -8.13
N VAL A 47 21.73 35.98 -9.34
CA VAL A 47 23.03 35.33 -9.57
C VAL A 47 24.15 36.30 -9.27
N GLY A 48 25.01 35.97 -8.32
CA GLY A 48 26.21 36.73 -8.02
C GLY A 48 27.48 35.90 -8.23
N LYS A 49 28.62 36.61 -8.43
CA LYS A 49 29.95 35.98 -8.48
C LYS A 49 30.81 36.52 -7.35
N VAL A 50 31.34 35.63 -6.55
CA VAL A 50 32.30 36.02 -5.49
C VAL A 50 33.62 36.37 -6.16
N LEU A 51 33.97 37.63 -6.13
CA LEU A 51 35.25 38.14 -6.71
C LEU A 51 36.40 37.95 -5.75
N GLU A 52 36.18 38.27 -4.47
CA GLU A 52 37.20 38.25 -3.44
C GLU A 52 36.60 37.77 -2.10
N LYS A 53 37.43 37.07 -1.33
CA LYS A 53 37.11 36.59 0.03
C LYS A 53 38.27 36.92 0.97
N VAL A 54 37.97 37.64 2.05
CA VAL A 54 38.93 37.97 3.09
C VAL A 54 38.37 37.58 4.46
N LYS A 55 39.22 37.11 5.36
CA LYS A 55 38.78 36.84 6.75
C LYS A 55 38.31 38.07 7.46
N HIS A 56 37.25 37.95 8.25
CA HIS A 56 36.75 39.06 9.09
C HIS A 56 37.78 39.37 10.19
N PRO A 57 38.13 40.66 10.44
CA PRO A 57 39.18 41.03 11.39
C PRO A 57 38.83 40.65 12.85
N ASP A 58 37.55 40.68 13.22
CA ASP A 58 37.10 40.50 14.60
C ASP A 58 36.20 39.24 14.78
N ALA A 59 36.23 38.28 13.81
CA ALA A 59 35.39 37.08 13.89
C ALA A 59 35.97 35.90 13.09
N ASP A 60 36.51 34.90 13.77
CA ASP A 60 37.19 33.75 13.17
C ASP A 60 36.30 32.92 12.19
N LYS A 61 34.99 32.94 12.39
CA LYS A 61 34.03 32.17 11.60
C LYS A 61 33.41 32.96 10.44
N LEU A 62 33.71 34.25 10.30
CA LEU A 62 33.14 35.10 9.27
C LEU A 62 34.16 35.46 8.19
N ASN A 63 33.66 35.58 6.95
CA ASN A 63 34.41 36.06 5.81
C ASN A 63 33.71 37.30 5.24
N ILE A 64 34.49 38.25 4.73
CA ILE A 64 34.04 39.41 3.98
C ILE A 64 34.21 39.06 2.50
N CYS A 65 33.11 39.08 1.77
CA CYS A 65 33.08 38.72 0.34
C CYS A 65 32.73 39.97 -0.47
N GLN A 66 33.46 40.21 -1.57
CA GLN A 66 33.07 41.15 -2.62
C GLN A 66 32.34 40.36 -3.70
N VAL A 67 31.08 40.65 -3.93
CA VAL A 67 30.21 39.90 -4.82
C VAL A 67 29.69 40.78 -5.93
N ASP A 68 30.01 40.41 -7.17
CA ASP A 68 29.48 41.03 -8.37
C ASP A 68 28.07 40.50 -8.65
N ILE A 69 27.09 41.40 -8.69
CA ILE A 69 25.68 41.10 -8.99
C ILE A 69 25.25 41.68 -10.34
N GLY A 70 26.19 41.91 -11.26
CA GLY A 70 25.96 42.39 -12.62
C GLY A 70 25.94 43.90 -12.75
N GLU A 71 25.12 44.62 -12.02
CA GLU A 71 25.03 46.07 -12.04
C GLU A 71 26.04 46.74 -11.07
N SER A 72 26.46 46.05 -10.05
CA SER A 72 27.33 46.56 -8.99
C SER A 72 28.03 45.41 -8.25
N THR A 73 29.09 45.78 -7.54
CA THR A 73 29.74 44.91 -6.55
C THR A 73 29.26 45.24 -5.17
N VAL A 74 28.79 44.28 -4.42
CA VAL A 74 28.30 44.44 -3.05
C VAL A 74 29.18 43.67 -2.07
N GLN A 75 29.39 44.30 -0.91
CA GLN A 75 30.09 43.65 0.20
C GLN A 75 29.10 42.86 1.04
N ILE A 76 29.39 41.56 1.25
CA ILE A 76 28.57 40.65 2.04
C ILE A 76 29.45 39.93 3.06
N VAL A 77 28.99 39.88 4.29
CA VAL A 77 29.65 39.09 5.35
C VAL A 77 28.98 37.73 5.41
N CYS A 78 29.76 36.67 5.17
CA CYS A 78 29.29 35.29 5.07
C CYS A 78 29.96 34.39 6.11
N GLY A 79 29.15 33.59 6.83
CA GLY A 79 29.61 32.60 7.81
C GLY A 79 29.82 31.18 7.27
N ALA A 80 29.51 30.94 6.02
CA ALA A 80 29.61 29.61 5.43
C ALA A 80 31.06 29.20 5.21
N LYS A 81 31.40 27.95 5.50
CA LYS A 81 32.76 27.40 5.34
C LYS A 81 33.13 27.18 3.87
N ASN A 82 32.14 26.92 3.05
CA ASN A 82 32.31 26.56 1.62
C ASN A 82 32.30 27.77 0.68
N VAL A 83 32.19 29.03 1.19
CA VAL A 83 32.30 30.21 0.32
C VAL A 83 33.74 30.41 -0.13
N ASP A 84 33.96 30.65 -1.43
CA ASP A 84 35.29 30.97 -1.98
C ASP A 84 35.22 31.87 -3.21
N ALA A 85 36.36 32.52 -3.52
CA ALA A 85 36.46 33.37 -4.70
C ALA A 85 36.28 32.57 -5.99
N GLY A 86 35.62 33.15 -6.98
CA GLY A 86 35.32 32.54 -8.27
C GLY A 86 33.96 31.82 -8.34
N GLN A 87 33.32 31.48 -7.22
CA GLN A 87 32.03 30.79 -7.17
C GLN A 87 30.90 31.68 -7.69
N LEU A 88 29.93 31.05 -8.38
CA LEU A 88 28.63 31.61 -8.71
C LEU A 88 27.64 31.21 -7.60
N VAL A 89 26.96 32.16 -7.03
CA VAL A 89 26.16 31.99 -5.80
C VAL A 89 24.83 32.72 -5.88
N PRO A 90 23.78 32.26 -5.19
CA PRO A 90 22.54 33.02 -5.02
C PRO A 90 22.76 34.16 -4.01
N VAL A 91 22.39 35.37 -4.40
CA VAL A 91 22.48 36.56 -3.56
C VAL A 91 21.11 37.16 -3.34
N ALA A 92 20.64 37.16 -2.11
CA ALA A 92 19.47 37.92 -1.69
C ALA A 92 19.90 39.36 -1.45
N VAL A 93 19.46 40.28 -2.34
CA VAL A 93 19.79 41.70 -2.23
C VAL A 93 18.94 42.38 -1.17
N VAL A 94 19.35 43.59 -0.72
CA VAL A 94 18.60 44.37 0.27
C VAL A 94 17.16 44.61 -0.19
N GLY A 95 16.20 44.30 0.69
CA GLY A 95 14.76 44.35 0.44
C GLY A 95 14.19 43.06 -0.18
N CYS A 96 14.99 41.99 -0.24
CA CYS A 96 14.49 40.64 -0.51
C CYS A 96 13.75 40.12 0.73
N ASP A 97 12.55 39.54 0.52
CA ASP A 97 11.79 38.83 1.55
C ASP A 97 11.91 37.31 1.26
N LEU A 98 12.58 36.57 2.11
CA LEU A 98 12.78 35.13 2.00
C LEU A 98 11.65 34.33 2.66
N GLY A 99 10.59 34.99 3.12
CA GLY A 99 9.48 34.37 3.84
C GLY A 99 9.66 34.39 5.36
N ASN A 100 8.58 34.07 6.10
CA ASN A 100 8.56 34.07 7.58
C ASN A 100 9.06 35.38 8.20
N ASP A 101 8.71 36.53 7.60
CA ASP A 101 9.16 37.88 8.02
C ASP A 101 10.69 38.13 7.96
N PHE A 102 11.42 37.27 7.23
CA PHE A 102 12.85 37.38 7.06
C PHE A 102 13.23 38.28 5.87
N ILE A 103 13.23 39.57 6.12
CA ILE A 103 13.58 40.59 5.09
C ILE A 103 15.07 40.97 5.21
N ILE A 104 15.78 40.85 4.08
CA ILE A 104 17.21 41.24 4.00
C ILE A 104 17.37 42.74 4.09
N LYS A 105 18.14 43.20 5.07
CA LYS A 105 18.44 44.61 5.31
C LYS A 105 19.95 44.85 5.27
N ALA A 106 20.34 46.04 4.87
CA ALA A 106 21.73 46.47 5.08
C ALA A 106 22.04 46.43 6.59
N ALA A 107 23.06 45.69 6.99
CA ALA A 107 23.42 45.44 8.38
C ALA A 107 24.93 45.62 8.63
N LYS A 108 25.30 45.90 9.89
CA LYS A 108 26.70 45.83 10.31
C LYS A 108 26.90 44.61 11.19
N LEU A 109 27.69 43.65 10.67
CA LEU A 109 28.03 42.45 11.39
C LEU A 109 29.43 42.58 12.00
N ARG A 110 29.46 42.67 13.33
CA ARG A 110 30.70 42.94 14.09
C ARG A 110 31.53 44.12 13.52
N GLY A 111 30.84 45.24 13.20
CA GLY A 111 31.47 46.46 12.70
C GLY A 111 31.67 46.55 11.18
N VAL A 112 31.52 45.45 10.44
CA VAL A 112 31.68 45.40 8.97
C VAL A 112 30.30 45.43 8.29
N GLU A 113 30.15 46.27 7.28
CA GLU A 113 28.89 46.40 6.50
C GLU A 113 28.64 45.18 5.63
N SER A 114 27.38 44.72 5.65
CA SER A 114 26.87 43.63 4.76
C SER A 114 25.62 44.14 4.05
N ASN A 115 25.66 44.17 2.72
CA ASN A 115 24.63 44.70 1.84
C ASN A 115 23.95 43.59 1.02
N GLY A 116 23.53 42.53 1.71
CA GLY A 116 22.93 41.36 1.14
C GLY A 116 23.28 40.09 1.90
N MET A 117 22.83 38.96 1.40
CA MET A 117 23.11 37.63 1.93
C MET A 117 23.39 36.62 0.81
N ILE A 118 24.47 35.86 0.92
CA ILE A 118 24.69 34.67 0.07
C ILE A 118 23.89 33.51 0.68
N CYS A 119 22.99 32.93 -0.09
CA CYS A 119 22.00 31.99 0.44
C CYS A 119 22.43 30.52 0.34
N SER A 120 22.00 29.72 1.29
CA SER A 120 21.98 28.27 1.23
C SER A 120 20.78 27.77 0.40
N SER A 121 20.74 26.49 0.05
CA SER A 121 19.59 25.90 -0.63
C SER A 121 18.31 25.99 0.21
N THR A 122 18.40 25.77 1.52
CA THR A 122 17.24 25.79 2.44
C THR A 122 16.66 27.18 2.64
N GLU A 123 17.49 28.24 2.65
CA GLU A 123 17.02 29.64 2.72
C GLU A 123 16.25 30.06 1.46
N LEU A 124 16.46 29.37 0.36
CA LEU A 124 15.73 29.56 -0.90
C LEU A 124 14.48 28.69 -1.00
N GLY A 125 14.11 27.91 0.02
CA GLY A 125 13.01 26.96 -0.03
C GLY A 125 13.31 25.71 -0.88
N LEU A 126 14.59 25.45 -1.19
CA LEU A 126 15.02 24.27 -1.94
C LEU A 126 15.46 23.14 -1.00
N ALA A 127 15.56 21.94 -1.51
CA ALA A 127 16.04 20.78 -0.77
C ALA A 127 17.46 21.00 -0.22
N LYS A 128 17.71 20.52 1.00
CA LYS A 128 19.01 20.69 1.68
C LYS A 128 20.12 19.91 0.98
N LEU A 129 21.23 20.58 0.67
CA LEU A 129 22.44 19.96 0.10
C LEU A 129 23.58 19.85 1.11
N ASN A 130 23.81 20.92 1.88
CA ASN A 130 24.86 21.03 2.91
C ASN A 130 24.48 22.09 3.96
N ASP A 131 25.34 22.33 4.93
CA ASP A 131 25.17 23.38 5.93
C ASP A 131 25.79 24.73 5.51
N GLY A 132 26.21 24.88 4.25
CA GLY A 132 26.84 26.08 3.69
C GLY A 132 25.96 26.78 2.65
N ILE A 133 26.61 27.62 1.83
CA ILE A 133 25.96 28.29 0.71
C ILE A 133 25.68 27.32 -0.45
N LEU A 134 24.71 27.69 -1.28
CA LEU A 134 24.45 27.01 -2.55
C LEU A 134 25.46 27.52 -3.61
N GLU A 135 26.20 26.64 -4.24
CA GLU A 135 27.04 26.94 -5.41
C GLU A 135 26.24 26.66 -6.68
N LEU A 136 26.17 27.64 -7.59
CA LEU A 136 25.42 27.52 -8.85
C LEU A 136 26.32 27.07 -9.98
N ASP A 137 25.76 26.31 -10.92
CA ASP A 137 26.39 25.92 -12.18
C ASP A 137 25.39 25.99 -13.35
N ASP A 138 25.86 25.82 -14.58
CA ASP A 138 25.07 25.95 -15.81
C ASP A 138 24.02 24.81 -15.98
N SER A 139 23.93 23.86 -15.07
CA SER A 139 22.90 22.79 -15.13
C SER A 139 21.49 23.35 -14.97
N ILE A 140 21.35 24.46 -14.21
CA ILE A 140 20.06 25.15 -14.05
C ILE A 140 19.69 26.04 -15.24
N GLY A 141 20.57 26.23 -16.19
CA GLY A 141 20.51 27.13 -17.34
C GLY A 141 21.72 28.07 -17.39
N LYS A 142 21.91 28.76 -18.52
CA LYS A 142 23.04 29.70 -18.68
C LYS A 142 22.97 30.79 -17.62
N LEU A 143 23.97 30.84 -16.74
CA LEU A 143 24.04 31.79 -15.65
C LEU A 143 24.41 33.18 -16.15
N ILE A 144 23.62 34.19 -15.77
CA ILE A 144 23.80 35.59 -16.10
C ILE A 144 23.84 36.37 -14.78
N LEU A 145 24.93 37.11 -14.51
CA LEU A 145 25.07 37.92 -13.31
C LEU A 145 23.92 38.94 -13.22
N GLY A 146 23.38 39.08 -12.02
CA GLY A 146 22.25 39.97 -11.75
C GLY A 146 20.87 39.49 -12.16
N LYS A 147 20.80 38.37 -12.93
CA LYS A 147 19.51 37.75 -13.30
C LYS A 147 18.88 37.09 -12.08
N GLU A 148 17.59 37.34 -11.85
CA GLU A 148 16.85 36.76 -10.72
C GLU A 148 16.70 35.23 -10.88
N LEU A 149 16.91 34.49 -9.79
CA LEU A 149 16.79 33.01 -9.80
C LEU A 149 15.36 32.51 -10.06
N LYS A 150 14.34 33.33 -9.77
CA LYS A 150 12.95 32.99 -10.11
C LYS A 150 12.72 32.85 -11.63
N GLU A 151 13.62 33.33 -12.48
CA GLU A 151 13.53 33.21 -13.92
C GLU A 151 14.14 31.91 -14.48
N TYR A 152 14.74 31.10 -13.61
CA TYR A 152 15.28 29.78 -13.97
C TYR A 152 14.26 28.70 -13.64
N SER A 153 13.53 28.24 -14.67
CA SER A 153 12.41 27.28 -14.52
C SER A 153 12.80 25.99 -13.79
N LYS A 154 14.05 25.53 -13.98
CA LYS A 154 14.54 24.31 -13.33
C LYS A 154 14.71 24.41 -11.81
N LEU A 155 14.78 25.65 -11.26
CA LEU A 155 14.78 25.89 -9.82
C LEU A 155 13.38 26.21 -9.28
N ASN A 156 12.48 26.67 -10.17
CA ASN A 156 11.10 26.98 -9.84
C ASN A 156 10.20 25.88 -10.47
N ASP A 157 10.38 24.67 -10.03
CA ASP A 157 9.79 23.45 -10.56
C ASP A 157 8.52 23.05 -9.80
N GLU A 158 7.80 22.10 -10.29
CA GLU A 158 6.64 21.48 -9.62
C GLU A 158 6.95 20.01 -9.36
N ILE A 159 6.95 19.66 -8.08
CA ILE A 159 7.15 18.29 -7.60
C ILE A 159 5.80 17.60 -7.59
N ILE A 160 5.70 16.45 -8.22
CA ILE A 160 4.48 15.64 -8.26
C ILE A 160 4.82 14.29 -7.61
N GLU A 161 4.06 13.92 -6.60
CA GLU A 161 4.15 12.61 -5.97
C GLU A 161 3.08 11.68 -6.55
N VAL A 162 3.50 10.53 -7.08
CA VAL A 162 2.62 9.54 -7.70
C VAL A 162 2.66 8.26 -6.88
N GLU A 163 1.52 7.77 -6.44
CA GLU A 163 1.38 6.47 -5.80
C GLU A 163 1.19 5.37 -6.85
N LEU A 164 2.06 4.38 -6.83
CA LEU A 164 2.09 3.30 -7.81
C LEU A 164 1.66 1.98 -7.19
N THR A 165 0.76 1.29 -7.88
CA THR A 165 0.40 -0.10 -7.54
C THR A 165 1.59 -1.05 -7.73
N ALA A 166 1.59 -2.18 -7.04
CA ALA A 166 2.71 -3.11 -7.02
C ALA A 166 3.06 -3.71 -8.39
N ASN A 167 2.11 -3.77 -9.31
CA ASN A 167 2.27 -4.29 -10.67
C ASN A 167 2.92 -3.29 -11.64
N ARG A 168 2.91 -1.98 -11.33
CA ARG A 168 3.41 -0.92 -12.20
C ARG A 168 4.87 -0.52 -11.90
N GLY A 169 5.75 -1.53 -11.79
CA GLY A 169 7.18 -1.32 -11.61
C GLY A 169 7.85 -0.58 -12.77
N ASP A 170 7.32 -0.71 -13.97
CA ASP A 170 7.73 0.03 -15.19
C ASP A 170 7.64 1.56 -15.02
N CYS A 171 6.76 2.05 -14.14
CA CYS A 171 6.57 3.46 -13.78
C CYS A 171 7.43 3.93 -12.58
N LEU A 172 8.31 3.09 -12.02
CA LEU A 172 9.23 3.48 -10.94
C LEU A 172 10.44 4.31 -11.44
N SER A 173 10.24 5.06 -12.53
CA SER A 173 11.23 5.97 -13.12
C SER A 173 10.55 7.15 -13.83
N ILE A 174 11.33 8.24 -14.02
CA ILE A 174 10.85 9.40 -14.82
C ILE A 174 10.54 8.96 -16.25
N TYR A 175 11.42 8.13 -16.84
CA TYR A 175 11.25 7.59 -18.19
C TYR A 175 9.99 6.73 -18.33
N GLY A 176 9.70 5.89 -17.33
CA GLY A 176 8.47 5.08 -17.32
C GLY A 176 7.20 5.92 -17.30
N ILE A 177 7.15 6.97 -16.47
CA ILE A 177 6.05 7.94 -16.47
C ILE A 177 5.97 8.71 -17.79
N ALA A 178 7.11 9.14 -18.33
CA ALA A 178 7.16 9.82 -19.64
C ALA A 178 6.63 8.93 -20.77
N ARG A 179 6.91 7.61 -20.73
CA ARG A 179 6.42 6.61 -21.69
C ARG A 179 4.88 6.51 -21.65
N GLU A 180 4.29 6.53 -20.48
CA GLU A 180 2.83 6.53 -20.29
C GLU A 180 2.19 7.80 -20.85
N LEU A 181 2.76 8.98 -20.53
CA LEU A 181 2.29 10.25 -21.06
C LEU A 181 2.49 10.35 -22.59
N SER A 182 3.58 9.79 -23.11
CA SER A 182 3.85 9.67 -24.54
C SER A 182 2.75 8.88 -25.26
N ALA A 183 2.34 7.75 -24.68
CA ALA A 183 1.26 6.93 -25.23
C ALA A 183 -0.09 7.65 -25.20
N TYR A 184 -0.42 8.32 -24.10
CA TYR A 184 -1.70 9.04 -23.94
C TYR A 184 -1.81 10.26 -24.86
N TYR A 185 -0.79 11.13 -24.85
CA TYR A 185 -0.79 12.36 -25.65
C TYR A 185 -0.40 12.15 -27.12
N ASN A 186 0.10 10.95 -27.46
CA ASN A 186 0.69 10.65 -28.77
C ASN A 186 1.82 11.61 -29.13
N ILE A 187 2.67 11.93 -28.15
CA ILE A 187 3.87 12.75 -28.27
C ILE A 187 5.09 11.82 -28.20
N PRO A 188 6.03 11.86 -29.17
CA PRO A 188 7.18 10.97 -29.12
C PRO A 188 8.10 11.29 -27.95
N LEU A 189 8.74 10.25 -27.41
CA LEU A 189 9.81 10.41 -26.42
C LEU A 189 11.02 11.10 -27.05
N ILE A 190 11.71 11.90 -26.25
CA ILE A 190 12.95 12.57 -26.64
C ILE A 190 14.09 11.54 -26.59
N GLU A 191 14.77 11.33 -27.70
CA GLU A 191 15.95 10.46 -27.74
C GLU A 191 17.10 11.08 -26.95
N CYS A 192 17.75 10.24 -26.12
CA CYS A 192 18.92 10.69 -25.38
C CYS A 192 20.09 10.99 -26.34
N GLU A 193 20.66 12.19 -26.25
CA GLU A 193 21.81 12.59 -27.03
C GLU A 193 23.00 11.60 -26.85
N LYS A 194 23.61 11.17 -27.94
CA LYS A 194 24.79 10.30 -27.95
C LYS A 194 26.08 11.14 -27.93
N GLN A 195 26.39 11.75 -26.78
CA GLN A 195 27.66 12.50 -26.60
C GLN A 195 28.58 11.74 -25.65
N LEU A 196 29.31 10.75 -26.18
CA LEU A 196 30.28 9.99 -25.38
C LEU A 196 31.70 10.55 -25.58
N LYS A 197 32.33 11.00 -24.50
CA LYS A 197 33.80 11.15 -24.44
C LYS A 197 34.40 9.79 -24.08
N HIS A 198 34.84 9.07 -25.08
CA HIS A 198 35.51 7.81 -24.86
C HIS A 198 37.00 8.02 -24.50
N ASN A 199 37.47 7.16 -23.59
CA ASN A 199 38.91 6.96 -23.40
C ASN A 199 39.47 6.27 -24.65
N ASP A 200 40.77 6.41 -24.91
CA ASP A 200 41.46 5.76 -26.05
C ASP A 200 41.51 4.23 -25.93
N PHE A 201 41.27 3.69 -24.73
CA PHE A 201 41.38 2.26 -24.42
C PHE A 201 40.03 1.56 -24.45
N GLY A 202 40.01 0.30 -24.93
CA GLY A 202 38.86 -0.60 -24.85
C GLY A 202 38.70 -1.23 -23.45
N ILE A 203 37.48 -1.61 -23.09
CA ILE A 203 37.17 -2.20 -21.77
C ILE A 203 37.97 -3.49 -21.50
N GLY A 204 38.20 -4.33 -22.51
CA GLY A 204 38.97 -5.57 -22.37
C GLY A 204 40.45 -5.39 -22.02
N GLN A 205 40.94 -4.12 -22.00
CA GLN A 205 42.31 -3.81 -21.50
C GLN A 205 42.31 -3.53 -19.98
N VAL A 206 41.14 -3.37 -19.35
CA VAL A 206 41.01 -2.98 -17.95
C VAL A 206 40.09 -3.88 -17.14
N LEU A 207 39.23 -4.66 -17.80
CA LEU A 207 38.22 -5.53 -17.14
C LEU A 207 38.17 -6.90 -17.84
N GLU A 208 38.12 -7.93 -17.02
CA GLU A 208 37.76 -9.31 -17.38
C GLU A 208 36.63 -9.78 -16.47
N VAL A 209 35.62 -10.43 -17.03
CA VAL A 209 34.46 -10.94 -16.25
C VAL A 209 34.32 -12.44 -16.49
N GLU A 210 34.53 -13.22 -15.44
CA GLU A 210 34.22 -14.66 -15.41
C GLU A 210 32.81 -14.88 -14.96
N CYS A 211 31.97 -15.56 -15.75
CA CYS A 211 30.55 -15.77 -15.43
C CYS A 211 30.18 -17.25 -15.50
N ASP A 212 29.51 -17.74 -14.46
CA ASP A 212 28.92 -19.07 -14.42
C ASP A 212 27.76 -19.19 -15.41
N SER A 213 27.58 -20.33 -16.04
CA SER A 213 26.58 -20.57 -17.09
C SER A 213 25.11 -20.59 -16.58
N ASN A 214 24.88 -20.55 -15.26
CA ASN A 214 23.57 -20.78 -14.64
C ASN A 214 22.96 -19.51 -14.01
N ILE A 215 23.45 -18.33 -14.34
CA ILE A 215 22.88 -17.09 -13.81
C ILE A 215 21.48 -16.83 -14.38
N LYS A 216 20.65 -16.10 -13.59
CA LYS A 216 19.29 -15.68 -13.94
C LYS A 216 19.14 -14.17 -14.09
N SER A 217 20.24 -13.46 -13.94
CA SER A 217 20.31 -12.02 -14.06
C SER A 217 20.91 -11.63 -15.41
N SER A 218 20.37 -10.58 -16.01
CA SER A 218 21.04 -9.89 -17.12
C SER A 218 21.95 -8.82 -16.55
N LEU A 219 23.19 -8.76 -17.04
CA LEU A 219 24.25 -7.90 -16.52
C LEU A 219 24.99 -7.22 -17.67
N LEU A 220 25.34 -5.95 -17.46
CA LEU A 220 26.25 -5.22 -18.36
C LEU A 220 27.21 -4.39 -17.51
N PHE A 221 28.50 -4.47 -17.88
CA PHE A 221 29.57 -3.77 -17.20
C PHE A 221 30.25 -2.76 -18.13
N LYS A 222 30.57 -1.58 -17.56
CA LYS A 222 31.43 -0.55 -18.22
C LYS A 222 32.50 -0.07 -17.24
N ALA A 223 33.66 0.30 -17.74
CA ALA A 223 34.70 0.94 -16.92
C ALA A 223 34.59 2.47 -17.06
N VAL A 224 34.61 3.17 -15.93
CA VAL A 224 34.39 4.63 -15.83
C VAL A 224 35.48 5.25 -14.94
N ASN A 225 36.04 6.39 -15.38
CA ASN A 225 36.92 7.20 -14.55
C ASN A 225 36.27 8.53 -14.19
N PHE A 226 36.16 8.80 -12.91
CA PHE A 226 35.51 9.98 -12.33
C PHE A 226 36.47 11.07 -11.88
N ALA A 227 37.76 11.00 -12.19
CA ALA A 227 38.78 11.93 -11.67
C ALA A 227 38.44 13.43 -11.89
N ASN A 228 37.75 13.77 -12.99
CA ASN A 228 37.33 15.14 -13.31
C ASN A 228 35.82 15.33 -13.24
N PHE A 229 35.07 14.36 -12.72
CA PHE A 229 33.63 14.42 -12.63
C PHE A 229 33.16 15.36 -11.55
N LYS A 230 32.16 16.17 -11.86
CA LYS A 230 31.45 17.05 -10.90
C LYS A 230 29.96 16.81 -11.04
N PHE A 231 29.33 16.34 -9.97
CA PHE A 231 27.88 16.15 -9.98
C PHE A 231 27.18 17.51 -9.94
N PRO A 232 26.32 17.86 -10.93
CA PRO A 232 25.77 19.20 -11.08
C PRO A 232 24.77 19.55 -10.00
N VAL A 233 24.61 20.87 -9.72
CA VAL A 233 23.75 21.36 -8.66
C VAL A 233 22.28 20.98 -8.88
N LEU A 234 21.75 21.04 -10.10
CA LEU A 234 20.40 20.62 -10.40
C LEU A 234 20.15 19.14 -10.05
N HIS A 235 21.12 18.28 -10.39
CA HIS A 235 20.99 16.84 -10.11
C HIS A 235 21.15 16.55 -8.61
N LYS A 236 21.99 17.32 -7.89
CA LYS A 236 22.06 17.28 -6.41
C LYS A 236 20.71 17.63 -5.78
N LEU A 237 20.08 18.71 -6.22
CA LEU A 237 18.77 19.14 -5.74
C LEU A 237 17.70 18.10 -6.00
N ARG A 238 17.62 17.56 -7.22
CA ARG A 238 16.67 16.49 -7.57
C ARG A 238 16.89 15.21 -6.75
N THR A 239 18.16 14.82 -6.52
CA THR A 239 18.49 13.67 -5.66
C THR A 239 18.11 13.93 -4.20
N SER A 240 18.27 15.17 -3.75
CA SER A 240 17.87 15.58 -2.38
C SER A 240 16.35 15.60 -2.19
N ILE A 241 15.57 16.00 -3.19
CA ILE A 241 14.09 15.90 -3.19
C ILE A 241 13.64 14.44 -3.00
N LEU A 242 14.40 13.46 -3.53
CA LEU A 242 14.15 12.04 -3.31
C LEU A 242 14.50 11.56 -1.88
N GLY A 243 15.07 12.41 -1.05
CA GLY A 243 15.57 12.05 0.29
C GLY A 243 16.83 11.16 0.27
N LYS A 244 17.57 11.12 -0.84
CA LYS A 244 18.66 10.15 -1.08
C LYS A 244 20.03 10.77 -1.33
N TYR A 245 20.11 12.08 -1.33
CA TYR A 245 21.39 12.78 -1.54
C TYR A 245 22.35 12.54 -0.37
N GLN A 246 23.60 12.24 -0.70
CA GLN A 246 24.71 12.09 0.25
C GLN A 246 25.80 13.11 -0.06
N GLU A 247 26.01 14.05 0.84
CA GLU A 247 27.09 15.04 0.71
C GLU A 247 28.45 14.34 0.58
N GLY A 248 29.25 14.76 -0.41
CA GLY A 248 30.60 14.23 -0.66
C GLY A 248 30.66 12.90 -1.41
N ASN A 249 29.53 12.29 -1.79
CA ASN A 249 29.53 11.02 -2.53
C ASN A 249 28.86 11.18 -3.91
N ASP A 250 29.54 11.89 -4.81
CA ASP A 250 29.00 12.22 -6.14
C ASP A 250 28.74 10.96 -6.99
N VAL A 251 29.52 9.89 -6.83
CA VAL A 251 29.33 8.62 -7.56
C VAL A 251 28.03 7.93 -7.14
N LYS A 252 27.77 7.82 -5.83
CA LYS A 252 26.50 7.23 -5.33
C LYS A 252 25.30 8.09 -5.73
N ASN A 253 25.45 9.40 -5.65
CA ASN A 253 24.39 10.34 -6.03
C ASN A 253 24.00 10.23 -7.49
N VAL A 254 24.98 10.14 -8.42
CA VAL A 254 24.70 10.02 -9.86
C VAL A 254 24.11 8.65 -10.22
N LEU A 255 24.48 7.56 -9.55
CA LEU A 255 23.86 6.26 -9.70
C LEU A 255 22.39 6.29 -9.26
N THR A 256 22.11 6.90 -8.10
CA THR A 256 20.75 7.08 -7.58
C THR A 256 19.91 7.92 -8.54
N TYR A 257 20.45 9.05 -8.99
CA TYR A 257 19.80 9.93 -9.96
C TYR A 257 19.46 9.19 -11.26
N ALA A 258 20.44 8.51 -11.85
CA ALA A 258 20.25 7.80 -13.11
C ALA A 258 19.27 6.63 -12.99
N THR A 259 19.36 5.83 -11.92
CA THR A 259 18.42 4.75 -11.64
C THR A 259 16.98 5.29 -11.50
N HIS A 260 16.79 6.43 -10.84
CA HIS A 260 15.47 7.07 -10.71
C HIS A 260 14.98 7.64 -12.05
N ALA A 261 15.90 8.19 -12.85
CA ALA A 261 15.57 8.77 -14.16
C ALA A 261 15.04 7.71 -15.15
N ILE A 262 15.69 6.56 -15.24
CA ILE A 262 15.45 5.59 -16.33
C ILE A 262 14.93 4.22 -15.88
N GLY A 263 14.92 3.90 -14.58
CA GLY A 263 14.38 2.64 -14.06
C GLY A 263 15.33 1.44 -14.08
N VAL A 264 16.48 1.51 -14.78
CA VAL A 264 17.49 0.44 -14.75
C VAL A 264 18.21 0.47 -13.40
N ILE A 265 18.43 -0.68 -12.80
CA ILE A 265 19.21 -0.81 -11.56
C ILE A 265 20.70 -0.65 -11.90
N LEU A 266 21.28 0.41 -11.37
CA LEU A 266 22.70 0.74 -11.57
C LEU A 266 23.48 0.62 -10.26
N ASN A 267 24.70 0.09 -10.36
CA ASN A 267 25.66 -0.01 -9.27
C ASN A 267 27.07 0.27 -9.79
N ALA A 268 28.02 0.52 -8.90
CA ALA A 268 29.41 0.68 -9.28
C ALA A 268 30.35 0.05 -8.25
N TYR A 269 31.43 -0.53 -8.70
CA TYR A 269 32.45 -1.14 -7.89
C TYR A 269 33.77 -0.38 -8.05
N SER A 270 34.37 -0.02 -6.93
CA SER A 270 35.76 0.50 -6.95
C SER A 270 36.72 -0.50 -7.58
N LYS A 271 37.59 -0.04 -8.42
CA LYS A 271 38.65 -0.86 -9.05
C LYS A 271 39.48 -1.58 -7.99
N GLU A 272 39.72 -0.95 -6.85
CA GLU A 272 40.54 -1.47 -5.75
C GLU A 272 39.90 -2.68 -5.08
N LYS A 273 38.56 -2.85 -5.17
CA LYS A 273 37.82 -3.99 -4.65
C LYS A 273 37.74 -5.17 -5.63
N THR A 274 38.18 -5.00 -6.88
CA THR A 274 38.25 -6.08 -7.87
C THR A 274 39.50 -6.94 -7.67
N ILE A 275 39.49 -8.19 -8.16
CA ILE A 275 40.68 -9.02 -8.17
C ILE A 275 41.63 -8.41 -9.20
N GLN A 276 42.91 -8.22 -8.82
CA GLN A 276 43.91 -7.64 -9.72
C GLN A 276 44.74 -8.77 -10.34
N GLY A 277 44.77 -8.82 -11.68
CA GLY A 277 45.53 -9.76 -12.45
C GLY A 277 46.11 -9.11 -13.72
N ASN A 278 47.43 -9.17 -13.92
CA ASN A 278 48.10 -8.65 -15.15
C ASN A 278 47.62 -7.24 -15.62
N ASN A 279 47.44 -6.31 -14.70
CA ASN A 279 46.85 -4.96 -14.89
C ASN A 279 45.35 -4.94 -15.24
N LEU A 280 44.65 -6.07 -15.19
CA LEU A 280 43.20 -6.17 -15.38
C LEU A 280 42.47 -6.24 -14.03
N SER A 281 41.31 -5.66 -14.00
CA SER A 281 40.33 -5.91 -12.94
C SER A 281 39.54 -7.16 -13.29
N ILE A 282 39.44 -8.12 -12.38
CA ILE A 282 38.70 -9.38 -12.60
C ILE A 282 37.49 -9.40 -11.69
N LEU A 283 36.31 -9.63 -12.27
CA LEU A 283 35.06 -9.91 -11.56
C LEU A 283 34.62 -11.35 -11.81
N LYS A 284 34.03 -11.97 -10.78
CA LYS A 284 33.48 -13.32 -10.88
C LYS A 284 32.00 -13.28 -10.56
N ILE A 285 31.18 -13.80 -11.47
CA ILE A 285 29.73 -13.88 -11.28
C ILE A 285 29.36 -15.33 -11.00
N LYS A 286 28.79 -15.60 -9.83
CA LYS A 286 28.39 -16.95 -9.45
C LYS A 286 27.25 -16.93 -8.44
N LYS A 287 26.53 -18.06 -8.33
CA LYS A 287 25.49 -18.25 -7.32
C LYS A 287 26.08 -18.50 -5.95
N ASP A 288 25.41 -17.96 -4.93
CA ASP A 288 25.66 -18.35 -3.54
C ASP A 288 24.91 -19.66 -3.19
N GLU A 289 25.11 -20.12 -1.95
CA GLU A 289 24.47 -21.34 -1.42
C GLU A 289 22.93 -21.24 -1.38
N GLN A 290 22.38 -20.03 -1.33
CA GLN A 290 20.96 -19.76 -1.36
C GLN A 290 20.38 -19.64 -2.79
N GLY A 291 21.26 -19.65 -3.80
CA GLY A 291 20.92 -19.59 -5.22
C GLY A 291 20.70 -18.19 -5.77
N PHE A 292 21.17 -17.14 -5.08
CA PHE A 292 21.22 -15.79 -5.62
C PHE A 292 22.45 -15.58 -6.47
N ASP A 293 22.29 -14.82 -7.54
CA ASP A 293 23.42 -14.40 -8.37
C ASP A 293 24.20 -13.27 -7.66
N ASN A 294 25.50 -13.38 -7.60
CA ASN A 294 26.36 -12.43 -6.91
C ASN A 294 27.58 -12.04 -7.77
N VAL A 295 28.06 -10.82 -7.58
CA VAL A 295 29.33 -10.35 -8.13
C VAL A 295 30.39 -10.36 -7.05
N TYR A 296 31.50 -11.00 -7.34
CA TYR A 296 32.66 -11.10 -6.46
C TYR A 296 33.88 -10.40 -7.09
N GLY A 297 34.56 -9.60 -6.30
CA GLY A 297 35.93 -9.16 -6.49
C GLY A 297 36.81 -9.85 -5.48
N ILE A 298 37.59 -9.11 -4.68
CA ILE A 298 38.36 -9.62 -3.54
C ILE A 298 37.40 -10.21 -2.51
N GLU A 299 36.23 -9.62 -2.39
CA GLU A 299 35.11 -10.08 -1.57
C GLU A 299 33.82 -10.05 -2.39
N GLN A 300 32.69 -10.45 -1.80
CA GLN A 300 31.38 -10.26 -2.41
C GLN A 300 31.06 -8.75 -2.52
N LEU A 301 30.83 -8.26 -3.74
CA LEU A 301 30.57 -6.84 -4.04
C LEU A 301 29.08 -6.51 -4.11
N SER A 302 28.27 -7.43 -4.65
CA SER A 302 26.81 -7.29 -4.64
C SER A 302 26.13 -8.65 -4.60
N LYS A 303 24.89 -8.64 -4.08
CA LYS A 303 23.89 -9.66 -4.35
C LYS A 303 22.95 -9.01 -5.38
N ILE A 304 23.03 -9.46 -6.62
CA ILE A 304 22.44 -8.79 -7.79
C ILE A 304 20.94 -8.54 -7.57
N CYS A 305 20.51 -7.30 -7.79
CA CYS A 305 19.13 -6.85 -7.62
C CYS A 305 18.54 -7.03 -6.20
N VAL A 306 19.35 -7.31 -5.19
CA VAL A 306 18.96 -7.44 -3.78
C VAL A 306 19.71 -6.47 -2.89
N GLU A 307 21.03 -6.45 -2.96
CA GLU A 307 21.89 -5.66 -2.09
C GLU A 307 23.14 -5.19 -2.81
N HIS A 308 23.48 -3.92 -2.64
CA HIS A 308 24.73 -3.31 -3.11
C HIS A 308 25.56 -2.87 -1.92
N LYS A 309 26.88 -3.04 -2.00
CA LYS A 309 27.79 -2.51 -0.96
C LYS A 309 28.07 -1.02 -1.17
N ASP A 310 28.45 -0.36 -0.09
CA ASP A 310 28.79 1.06 -0.12
C ASP A 310 30.03 1.33 -0.99
N ILE A 311 29.96 2.47 -1.69
CA ILE A 311 31.00 3.01 -2.56
C ILE A 311 31.89 3.94 -1.72
N ASN A 312 33.22 3.77 -1.85
CA ASN A 312 34.16 4.71 -1.26
C ASN A 312 34.18 6.01 -2.11
N PRO A 313 33.84 7.18 -1.55
CA PRO A 313 33.75 8.42 -2.30
C PRO A 313 35.10 8.95 -2.81
N ASP A 314 36.21 8.50 -2.23
CA ASP A 314 37.56 8.96 -2.60
C ASP A 314 38.15 8.25 -3.84
N ASP A 315 37.51 7.15 -4.27
CA ASP A 315 37.93 6.39 -5.41
C ASP A 315 37.52 7.12 -6.71
N THR A 316 38.32 6.93 -7.75
CA THR A 316 38.10 7.58 -9.06
C THR A 316 37.86 6.60 -10.21
N ASN A 317 38.25 5.34 -10.07
CA ASN A 317 38.11 4.31 -11.11
C ASN A 317 37.04 3.29 -10.65
N PHE A 318 36.00 3.15 -11.44
CA PHE A 318 34.88 2.28 -11.14
C PHE A 318 34.52 1.37 -12.31
N ILE A 319 34.00 0.20 -11.97
CA ILE A 319 33.26 -0.65 -12.88
C ILE A 319 31.77 -0.43 -12.61
N LEU A 320 31.07 0.14 -13.60
CA LEU A 320 29.60 0.27 -13.58
C LEU A 320 28.97 -1.11 -13.83
N GLU A 321 27.97 -1.46 -13.07
CA GLU A 321 27.04 -2.56 -13.33
C GLU A 321 25.67 -1.98 -13.67
N ALA A 322 25.08 -2.42 -14.80
CA ALA A 322 23.64 -2.31 -15.04
C ALA A 322 23.06 -3.72 -14.96
N SER A 323 22.01 -3.90 -14.18
CA SER A 323 21.46 -5.22 -13.88
C SER A 323 19.94 -5.28 -13.97
N TYR A 324 19.43 -6.45 -14.38
CA TYR A 324 18.03 -6.81 -14.39
C TYR A 324 17.86 -8.28 -13.99
N ILE A 325 16.77 -8.57 -13.29
CA ILE A 325 16.34 -9.93 -12.98
C ILE A 325 14.83 -10.00 -13.07
N ASN A 326 14.28 -11.16 -13.47
CA ASN A 326 12.85 -11.38 -13.52
C ASN A 326 12.21 -11.15 -12.13
N PRO A 327 11.19 -10.26 -12.00
CA PRO A 327 10.59 -9.89 -10.71
C PRO A 327 9.96 -11.06 -9.96
N GLU A 328 9.33 -12.01 -10.66
CA GLU A 328 8.72 -13.18 -10.05
C GLU A 328 9.78 -14.14 -9.49
N TYR A 329 10.87 -14.31 -10.24
CA TYR A 329 11.98 -15.17 -9.81
C TYR A 329 12.62 -14.65 -8.53
N ILE A 330 12.97 -13.36 -8.48
CA ILE A 330 13.65 -12.78 -7.31
C ILE A 330 12.71 -12.71 -6.10
N SER A 331 11.43 -12.39 -6.31
CA SER A 331 10.42 -12.35 -5.25
C SER A 331 10.22 -13.73 -4.62
N LYS A 332 10.14 -14.79 -5.43
CA LYS A 332 10.05 -16.17 -4.96
C LYS A 332 11.29 -16.56 -4.15
N LYS A 333 12.48 -16.22 -4.62
CA LYS A 333 13.75 -16.49 -3.92
C LYS A 333 13.83 -15.81 -2.55
N VAL A 334 13.49 -14.54 -2.48
CA VAL A 334 13.47 -13.79 -1.21
C VAL A 334 12.45 -14.36 -0.24
N PHE A 335 11.26 -14.74 -0.73
CA PHE A 335 10.23 -15.38 0.08
C PHE A 335 10.70 -16.72 0.66
N GLU A 336 11.34 -17.58 -0.15
CA GLU A 336 11.86 -18.89 0.28
C GLU A 336 12.98 -18.75 1.34
N THR A 337 13.88 -17.79 1.16
CA THR A 337 15.07 -17.61 1.99
C THR A 337 14.87 -16.69 3.19
N LYS A 338 13.81 -15.88 3.19
CA LYS A 338 13.47 -14.88 4.22
C LYS A 338 14.63 -13.92 4.54
N ILE A 339 15.48 -13.61 3.56
CA ILE A 339 16.56 -12.65 3.73
C ILE A 339 16.01 -11.23 3.94
N LYS A 340 16.77 -10.42 4.66
CA LYS A 340 16.47 -9.00 4.82
C LYS A 340 16.73 -8.28 3.48
N THR A 341 15.79 -7.45 3.05
CA THR A 341 15.84 -6.73 1.78
C THR A 341 15.84 -5.21 1.99
N GLY A 342 16.25 -4.49 0.96
CA GLY A 342 16.30 -3.03 0.93
C GLY A 342 15.69 -2.45 -0.35
N GLU A 343 16.07 -1.21 -0.65
CA GLU A 343 15.52 -0.43 -1.76
C GLU A 343 15.80 -1.03 -3.14
N VAL A 344 16.95 -1.63 -3.34
CA VAL A 344 17.32 -2.28 -4.61
C VAL A 344 16.32 -3.40 -4.92
N TYR A 345 16.05 -4.26 -3.93
CA TYR A 345 15.05 -5.32 -4.06
C TYR A 345 13.64 -4.76 -4.31
N TYR A 346 13.27 -3.66 -3.65
CA TYR A 346 11.96 -3.03 -3.87
C TYR A 346 11.73 -2.69 -5.34
N LYS A 347 12.75 -2.15 -6.03
CA LYS A 347 12.67 -1.88 -7.48
C LYS A 347 12.67 -3.16 -8.31
N ALA A 348 13.55 -4.11 -8.00
CA ALA A 348 13.68 -5.36 -8.74
C ALA A 348 12.41 -6.23 -8.65
N SER A 349 11.83 -6.36 -7.46
CA SER A 349 10.64 -7.20 -7.23
C SER A 349 9.36 -6.65 -7.86
N ARG A 350 9.31 -5.34 -8.14
CA ARG A 350 8.19 -4.68 -8.83
C ARG A 350 8.37 -4.61 -10.34
N GLY A 351 9.56 -4.90 -10.86
CA GLY A 351 9.93 -4.82 -12.26
C GLY A 351 10.68 -3.53 -12.58
N SER A 352 12.01 -3.60 -12.57
CA SER A 352 12.87 -2.53 -13.10
C SER A 352 12.87 -2.53 -14.63
N GLU A 353 13.40 -1.47 -15.26
CA GLU A 353 13.57 -1.43 -16.71
C GLU A 353 14.54 -2.54 -17.17
N PRO A 354 14.13 -3.43 -18.08
CA PRO A 354 14.95 -4.55 -18.52
C PRO A 354 15.99 -4.18 -19.58
N ASP A 355 15.87 -3.04 -20.24
CA ASP A 355 16.87 -2.58 -21.22
C ASP A 355 18.10 -1.99 -20.51
N ILE A 356 18.95 -2.92 -20.02
CA ILE A 356 20.17 -2.56 -19.31
C ILE A 356 21.19 -1.82 -20.18
N GLU A 357 21.16 -2.03 -21.52
CA GLU A 357 22.02 -1.32 -22.45
C GLU A 357 21.62 0.15 -22.56
N PHE A 358 20.31 0.43 -22.68
CA PHE A 358 19.76 1.78 -22.63
C PHE A 358 20.18 2.48 -21.32
N GLY A 359 20.06 1.79 -20.18
CA GLY A 359 20.45 2.31 -18.90
C GLY A 359 21.93 2.67 -18.77
N ALA A 360 22.79 1.76 -19.19
CA ALA A 360 24.22 1.98 -19.18
C ALA A 360 24.66 3.11 -20.13
N ASN A 361 23.97 3.26 -21.27
CA ASN A 361 24.23 4.33 -22.22
C ASN A 361 23.75 5.68 -21.71
N TYR A 362 22.55 5.76 -21.09
CA TYR A 362 22.08 6.98 -20.44
C TYR A 362 23.05 7.45 -19.35
N PHE A 363 23.43 6.56 -18.45
CA PHE A 363 24.42 6.88 -17.41
C PHE A 363 25.72 7.37 -17.99
N SER A 364 26.24 6.69 -19.01
CA SER A 364 27.48 7.04 -19.67
C SER A 364 27.46 8.43 -20.31
N ASN A 365 26.38 8.78 -20.99
CA ASN A 365 26.17 10.12 -21.55
C ASN A 365 26.09 11.18 -20.44
N LEU A 366 25.33 10.91 -19.38
CA LEU A 366 25.19 11.80 -18.24
C LEU A 366 26.53 12.15 -17.60
N VAL A 367 27.31 11.13 -17.18
CA VAL A 367 28.57 11.37 -16.48
C VAL A 367 29.66 11.95 -17.41
N SER A 368 29.66 11.57 -18.69
CA SER A 368 30.59 12.10 -19.69
C SER A 368 30.41 13.60 -19.93
N LYS A 369 29.15 14.08 -19.93
CA LYS A 369 28.82 15.50 -20.07
C LYS A 369 29.45 16.33 -18.93
N TYR A 370 29.61 15.75 -17.74
CA TYR A 370 30.11 16.43 -16.54
C TYR A 370 31.54 15.99 -16.12
N GLY A 371 32.32 15.51 -17.05
CA GLY A 371 33.78 15.36 -16.91
C GLY A 371 34.29 13.95 -16.66
N ALA A 372 33.44 12.94 -16.51
CA ALA A 372 33.90 11.56 -16.48
C ALA A 372 34.38 11.08 -17.85
N SER A 373 35.29 10.10 -17.87
CA SER A 373 35.70 9.42 -19.08
C SER A 373 35.35 7.93 -19.04
N ILE A 374 34.93 7.39 -20.18
CA ILE A 374 34.39 6.05 -20.30
C ILE A 374 35.23 5.21 -21.24
N TYR A 375 35.58 3.99 -20.83
CA TYR A 375 36.27 3.05 -21.69
C TYR A 375 35.32 2.56 -22.79
N ARG A 376 35.87 2.28 -23.99
CA ARG A 376 35.08 1.81 -25.14
C ARG A 376 34.62 0.38 -24.95
N GLY A 377 33.37 0.11 -25.35
CA GLY A 377 32.74 -1.21 -25.27
C GLY A 377 32.06 -1.48 -23.91
N ASN A 378 31.64 -2.68 -23.77
CA ASN A 378 31.01 -3.25 -22.57
C ASN A 378 31.25 -4.76 -22.51
N GLU A 379 31.19 -5.33 -21.33
CA GLU A 379 31.04 -6.77 -21.11
C GLU A 379 29.61 -7.05 -20.70
N SER A 380 28.92 -7.96 -21.40
CA SER A 380 27.51 -8.20 -21.13
C SER A 380 27.12 -9.68 -21.10
N PHE A 381 26.25 -10.04 -20.21
CA PHE A 381 25.65 -11.35 -20.02
C PHE A 381 24.15 -11.14 -19.95
N ILE A 382 23.42 -11.49 -21.02
CA ILE A 382 21.98 -11.27 -21.13
C ILE A 382 21.29 -12.60 -21.10
N GLU A 383 20.36 -12.79 -20.18
CA GLU A 383 19.49 -13.96 -20.14
C GLU A 383 18.50 -13.87 -21.32
N ASP A 384 18.53 -14.85 -22.20
CA ASP A 384 17.55 -14.98 -23.28
C ASP A 384 16.18 -15.32 -22.68
N SER A 385 15.25 -14.39 -22.77
CA SER A 385 13.86 -14.59 -22.41
C SER A 385 12.97 -14.32 -23.62
N GLU A 386 12.03 -15.21 -23.88
CA GLU A 386 11.02 -14.99 -24.94
C GLU A 386 9.96 -14.01 -24.44
N LYS A 387 9.59 -13.04 -25.29
CA LYS A 387 8.45 -12.17 -25.01
C LYS A 387 7.16 -12.96 -25.04
N LEU A 388 6.33 -12.80 -24.02
CA LEU A 388 5.00 -13.39 -24.00
C LEU A 388 4.17 -12.88 -25.19
N THR A 389 3.51 -13.83 -25.88
CA THR A 389 2.64 -13.53 -27.02
C THR A 389 1.23 -14.02 -26.70
N LEU A 390 0.23 -13.18 -26.93
CA LEU A 390 -1.17 -13.48 -26.71
C LEU A 390 -1.96 -13.31 -28.01
N ASP A 391 -2.81 -14.30 -28.32
CA ASP A 391 -3.80 -14.21 -29.38
C ASP A 391 -5.11 -13.69 -28.81
N VAL A 392 -5.51 -12.48 -29.21
CA VAL A 392 -6.63 -11.76 -28.59
C VAL A 392 -7.68 -11.37 -29.64
N SER A 393 -8.90 -11.83 -29.45
CA SER A 393 -10.02 -11.46 -30.31
C SER A 393 -10.52 -10.05 -29.95
N VAL A 394 -10.61 -9.16 -30.93
CA VAL A 394 -11.22 -7.82 -30.80
C VAL A 394 -12.66 -7.90 -30.26
N ARG A 395 -13.42 -8.93 -30.69
CA ARG A 395 -14.76 -9.17 -30.18
C ARG A 395 -14.78 -9.44 -28.67
N LYS A 396 -13.76 -10.16 -28.16
CA LYS A 396 -13.65 -10.46 -26.72
C LYS A 396 -13.29 -9.22 -25.91
N ILE A 397 -12.38 -8.37 -26.43
CA ILE A 397 -12.08 -7.07 -25.84
C ILE A 397 -13.35 -6.22 -25.71
N ASN A 398 -14.07 -6.06 -26.83
CA ASN A 398 -15.30 -5.26 -26.87
C ASN A 398 -16.41 -5.82 -25.96
N ALA A 399 -16.48 -7.14 -25.82
CA ALA A 399 -17.44 -7.78 -24.91
C ALA A 399 -17.12 -7.51 -23.43
N ILE A 400 -15.84 -7.43 -23.07
CA ILE A 400 -15.41 -7.09 -21.71
C ILE A 400 -15.70 -5.61 -21.42
N ILE A 401 -15.38 -4.71 -22.38
CA ILE A 401 -15.60 -3.26 -22.23
C ILE A 401 -17.12 -2.93 -22.25
N GLY A 402 -17.93 -3.71 -22.97
CA GLY A 402 -19.35 -3.43 -23.17
C GLY A 402 -19.65 -2.38 -24.24
N GLN A 403 -18.63 -1.94 -24.97
CA GLN A 403 -18.68 -0.95 -26.04
C GLN A 403 -17.81 -1.40 -27.20
N GLU A 404 -18.22 -1.10 -28.43
CA GLU A 404 -17.40 -1.38 -29.62
C GLU A 404 -16.32 -0.31 -29.78
N ILE A 405 -15.07 -0.73 -29.70
CA ILE A 405 -13.89 0.05 -30.01
C ILE A 405 -13.37 -0.45 -31.37
N PRO A 406 -13.16 0.45 -32.34
CA PRO A 406 -12.62 0.06 -33.64
C PRO A 406 -11.26 -0.64 -33.51
N LYS A 407 -11.03 -1.70 -34.28
CA LYS A 407 -9.78 -2.45 -34.27
C LYS A 407 -8.56 -1.56 -34.46
N ILE A 408 -8.62 -0.59 -35.36
CA ILE A 408 -7.53 0.35 -35.65
C ILE A 408 -7.15 1.19 -34.43
N ASP A 409 -8.12 1.57 -33.59
CA ASP A 409 -7.87 2.33 -32.37
C ASP A 409 -7.22 1.44 -31.30
N ILE A 410 -7.64 0.19 -31.19
CA ILE A 410 -7.02 -0.82 -30.32
C ILE A 410 -5.55 -1.03 -30.70
N GLU A 411 -5.26 -1.23 -31.98
CA GLU A 411 -3.90 -1.39 -32.50
C GLU A 411 -3.04 -0.17 -32.23
N LYS A 412 -3.58 1.03 -32.46
CA LYS A 412 -2.89 2.29 -32.20
C LYS A 412 -2.55 2.45 -30.72
N ILE A 413 -3.49 2.20 -29.83
CA ILE A 413 -3.29 2.30 -28.38
C ILE A 413 -2.19 1.33 -27.93
N LEU A 414 -2.31 0.06 -28.30
CA LEU A 414 -1.33 -0.95 -27.89
C LEU A 414 0.06 -0.65 -28.46
N THR A 415 0.15 -0.21 -29.71
CA THR A 415 1.43 0.17 -30.32
C THR A 415 2.06 1.38 -29.61
N SER A 416 1.26 2.38 -29.23
CA SER A 416 1.77 3.55 -28.48
C SER A 416 2.31 3.17 -27.09
N LEU A 417 1.77 2.11 -26.50
CA LEU A 417 2.24 1.53 -25.23
C LEU A 417 3.44 0.55 -25.41
N GLY A 418 3.98 0.42 -26.63
CA GLY A 418 5.16 -0.40 -26.91
C GLY A 418 4.89 -1.89 -27.16
N PHE A 419 3.60 -2.30 -27.33
CA PHE A 419 3.27 -3.65 -27.75
C PHE A 419 3.54 -3.83 -29.25
N GLU A 420 4.09 -4.99 -29.63
CA GLU A 420 4.17 -5.38 -31.04
C GLU A 420 2.86 -6.06 -31.43
N VAL A 421 2.07 -5.42 -32.29
CA VAL A 421 0.75 -5.93 -32.70
C VAL A 421 0.80 -6.38 -34.13
N LYS A 422 0.35 -7.63 -34.40
CA LYS A 422 0.16 -8.16 -35.76
C LYS A 422 -1.30 -8.51 -35.95
N ASP A 423 -1.88 -7.97 -37.02
CA ASP A 423 -3.23 -8.31 -37.45
C ASP A 423 -3.29 -9.68 -38.14
N THR A 424 -4.38 -10.42 -37.91
CA THR A 424 -4.71 -11.64 -38.62
C THR A 424 -6.07 -11.51 -39.35
N LEU A 425 -6.32 -12.40 -40.33
CA LEU A 425 -7.52 -12.35 -41.15
C LEU A 425 -8.87 -12.53 -40.40
N ASP A 426 -8.82 -13.04 -39.15
CA ASP A 426 -10.03 -13.47 -38.39
C ASP A 426 -10.40 -12.51 -37.24
N ASN A 427 -10.08 -11.21 -37.33
CA ASN A 427 -10.27 -10.26 -36.20
C ASN A 427 -9.58 -10.67 -34.90
N VAL A 428 -8.49 -11.41 -34.99
CA VAL A 428 -7.61 -11.77 -33.91
C VAL A 428 -6.33 -10.95 -34.04
N LEU A 429 -5.89 -10.35 -32.96
CA LEU A 429 -4.62 -9.63 -32.85
C LEU A 429 -3.61 -10.56 -32.16
N VAL A 430 -2.46 -10.74 -32.78
CA VAL A 430 -1.30 -11.36 -32.16
C VAL A 430 -0.49 -10.28 -31.48
N ILE A 431 -0.49 -10.24 -30.17
CA ILE A 431 0.08 -9.18 -29.35
C ILE A 431 1.30 -9.71 -28.62
N LYS A 432 2.46 -9.15 -28.91
CA LYS A 432 3.73 -9.46 -28.23
C LYS A 432 4.01 -8.40 -27.17
N ILE A 433 4.14 -8.83 -25.92
CA ILE A 433 4.18 -7.97 -24.74
C ILE A 433 5.62 -7.47 -24.53
N PRO A 434 5.84 -6.16 -24.29
CA PRO A 434 7.16 -5.65 -23.96
C PRO A 434 7.66 -6.17 -22.60
N TYR A 435 8.96 -6.41 -22.47
CA TYR A 435 9.56 -7.02 -21.26
C TYR A 435 9.33 -6.22 -19.97
N TYR A 436 9.19 -4.90 -20.05
CA TYR A 436 8.91 -4.07 -18.87
C TYR A 436 7.49 -4.21 -18.34
N ARG A 437 6.57 -4.87 -19.09
CA ARG A 437 5.17 -5.13 -18.70
C ARG A 437 5.00 -6.59 -18.27
N HIS A 438 5.68 -6.99 -17.21
CA HIS A 438 5.58 -8.32 -16.63
C HIS A 438 4.21 -8.61 -15.97
N ASP A 439 3.39 -7.58 -15.74
CA ASP A 439 2.04 -7.64 -15.20
C ASP A 439 1.01 -8.14 -16.21
N ILE A 440 1.24 -7.97 -17.51
CA ILE A 440 0.31 -8.36 -18.56
C ILE A 440 0.43 -9.85 -18.86
N LYS A 441 -0.64 -10.64 -18.57
CA LYS A 441 -0.64 -12.11 -18.67
C LYS A 441 -1.79 -12.67 -19.48
N ASN A 442 -2.87 -11.93 -19.65
CA ASN A 442 -4.09 -12.40 -20.27
C ASN A 442 -4.88 -11.29 -20.99
N VAL A 443 -6.00 -11.66 -21.60
CA VAL A 443 -6.84 -10.72 -22.37
C VAL A 443 -7.48 -9.63 -21.51
N ALA A 444 -7.73 -9.88 -20.23
CA ALA A 444 -8.30 -8.87 -19.35
C ALA A 444 -7.30 -7.73 -19.11
N ASP A 445 -6.01 -8.08 -18.90
CA ASP A 445 -4.93 -7.11 -18.73
C ASP A 445 -4.75 -6.26 -20.00
N ILE A 446 -4.80 -6.87 -21.20
CA ILE A 446 -4.79 -6.13 -22.48
C ILE A 446 -6.01 -5.20 -22.58
N THR A 447 -7.17 -5.65 -22.14
CA THR A 447 -8.40 -4.83 -22.19
C THR A 447 -8.30 -3.64 -21.23
N GLU A 448 -7.70 -3.82 -20.06
CA GLU A 448 -7.41 -2.74 -19.11
C GLU A 448 -6.53 -1.66 -19.74
N GLU A 449 -5.47 -2.05 -20.44
CA GLU A 449 -4.58 -1.11 -21.15
C GLU A 449 -5.35 -0.23 -22.16
N ILE A 450 -6.29 -0.81 -22.85
CA ILE A 450 -7.14 -0.08 -23.80
C ILE A 450 -8.08 0.89 -23.09
N VAL A 451 -8.76 0.41 -22.03
CA VAL A 451 -9.74 1.22 -21.28
C VAL A 451 -9.08 2.39 -20.59
N ARG A 452 -7.91 2.21 -19.96
CA ARG A 452 -7.23 3.30 -19.25
C ARG A 452 -6.73 4.40 -20.16
N ILE A 453 -6.34 4.09 -21.41
CA ILE A 453 -5.93 5.12 -22.40
C ILE A 453 -7.15 5.82 -23.01
N ILE A 454 -8.23 5.11 -23.29
CA ILE A 454 -9.50 5.72 -23.73
C ILE A 454 -10.06 6.61 -22.62
N GLY A 455 -9.87 6.23 -21.36
CA GLY A 455 -10.47 6.83 -20.19
C GLY A 455 -11.82 6.18 -19.85
N ILE A 456 -11.97 5.74 -18.61
CA ILE A 456 -13.19 5.04 -18.15
C ILE A 456 -14.44 5.88 -18.29
N ASP A 457 -14.33 7.21 -18.14
CA ASP A 457 -15.44 8.16 -18.27
C ASP A 457 -15.96 8.27 -19.71
N ASN A 458 -15.18 7.82 -20.69
CA ASN A 458 -15.58 7.77 -22.09
C ASN A 458 -16.31 6.48 -22.46
N ILE A 459 -16.44 5.52 -21.53
CA ILE A 459 -17.22 4.31 -21.73
C ILE A 459 -18.70 4.61 -21.44
N ILE A 460 -19.54 4.43 -22.44
CA ILE A 460 -20.96 4.77 -22.36
C ILE A 460 -21.67 3.79 -21.44
N SER A 461 -22.21 4.29 -20.33
CA SER A 461 -23.06 3.52 -19.45
C SER A 461 -24.37 3.15 -20.12
N LYS A 462 -24.72 1.86 -20.11
CA LYS A 462 -25.97 1.35 -20.65
C LYS A 462 -26.87 0.85 -19.52
N PRO A 463 -28.19 1.10 -19.58
CA PRO A 463 -29.11 0.51 -18.61
C PRO A 463 -29.02 -1.02 -18.64
N LEU A 464 -29.00 -1.62 -17.47
CA LEU A 464 -29.05 -3.07 -17.34
C LEU A 464 -30.43 -3.57 -17.81
N GLN A 465 -30.46 -4.37 -18.86
CA GLN A 465 -31.67 -5.06 -19.29
C GLN A 465 -31.73 -6.42 -18.59
N ILE A 466 -32.71 -6.57 -17.72
CA ILE A 466 -32.98 -7.83 -17.01
C ILE A 466 -34.33 -8.36 -17.51
N ASP A 467 -34.32 -9.54 -18.11
CA ASP A 467 -35.55 -10.26 -18.37
C ASP A 467 -36.16 -10.67 -17.05
N GLU A 468 -37.45 -10.37 -16.86
CA GLU A 468 -38.19 -10.78 -15.66
C GLU A 468 -38.37 -12.30 -15.64
N VAL A 469 -37.34 -12.98 -15.17
CA VAL A 469 -37.40 -14.42 -14.86
C VAL A 469 -37.39 -14.56 -13.35
N ASN A 470 -38.40 -15.24 -12.81
CA ASN A 470 -38.41 -15.56 -11.39
C ASN A 470 -37.24 -16.51 -11.07
N ARG A 471 -36.19 -15.97 -10.43
CA ARG A 471 -34.98 -16.69 -10.06
C ARG A 471 -34.87 -16.87 -8.52
N VAL A 472 -36.03 -16.98 -7.84
CA VAL A 472 -36.02 -17.28 -6.40
C VAL A 472 -35.35 -18.65 -6.19
N ASN A 473 -34.23 -18.63 -5.49
CA ASN A 473 -33.44 -19.81 -5.15
C ASN A 473 -33.00 -19.74 -3.67
N LYS A 474 -32.22 -20.73 -3.23
CA LYS A 474 -31.74 -20.77 -1.84
C LYS A 474 -31.02 -19.48 -1.46
N THR A 475 -30.15 -18.95 -2.32
CA THR A 475 -29.37 -17.72 -2.04
C THR A 475 -30.26 -16.52 -1.84
N SER A 476 -31.28 -16.30 -2.69
CA SER A 476 -32.24 -15.20 -2.52
C SER A 476 -33.09 -15.35 -1.25
N ASN A 477 -33.51 -16.57 -0.94
CA ASN A 477 -34.25 -16.85 0.29
C ASN A 477 -33.41 -16.63 1.55
N ASP A 478 -32.13 -17.05 1.52
CA ASP A 478 -31.17 -16.81 2.62
C ASP A 478 -30.92 -15.31 2.82
N LEU A 479 -30.82 -14.53 1.74
CA LEU A 479 -30.68 -13.09 1.82
C LEU A 479 -31.91 -12.42 2.45
N ILE A 480 -33.11 -12.82 2.00
CA ILE A 480 -34.37 -12.32 2.58
C ILE A 480 -34.44 -12.66 4.07
N LYS A 481 -34.15 -13.93 4.44
CA LYS A 481 -34.09 -14.39 5.83
C LYS A 481 -33.09 -13.59 6.65
N LYS A 482 -31.87 -13.39 6.13
CA LYS A 482 -30.81 -12.61 6.78
C LYS A 482 -31.27 -11.18 7.05
N ASN A 483 -31.87 -10.50 6.07
CA ASN A 483 -32.37 -9.15 6.22
C ASN A 483 -33.54 -9.07 7.25
N LYS A 484 -34.45 -10.03 7.21
CA LYS A 484 -35.55 -10.09 8.19
C LYS A 484 -35.03 -10.25 9.63
N LEU A 485 -34.01 -11.09 9.84
CA LEU A 485 -33.39 -11.26 11.16
C LEU A 485 -32.62 -10.01 11.61
N ARG A 486 -31.95 -9.34 10.70
CA ARG A 486 -31.28 -8.04 10.97
C ARG A 486 -32.25 -7.00 11.48
N PHE A 487 -33.32 -6.75 10.74
CA PHE A 487 -34.34 -5.77 11.18
C PHE A 487 -34.95 -6.13 12.53
N LYS A 488 -35.27 -7.39 12.74
CA LYS A 488 -35.80 -7.84 14.04
C LYS A 488 -34.78 -7.67 15.18
N ALA A 489 -33.50 -7.92 14.95
CA ALA A 489 -32.48 -7.69 15.96
C ALA A 489 -32.35 -6.20 16.30
N ILE A 490 -32.34 -5.33 15.28
CA ILE A 490 -32.31 -3.87 15.46
C ILE A 490 -33.54 -3.38 16.21
N GLU A 491 -34.77 -3.85 15.88
CA GLU A 491 -36.01 -3.52 16.58
C GLU A 491 -35.98 -3.93 18.06
N ASN A 492 -35.20 -4.94 18.42
CA ASN A 492 -34.98 -5.38 19.80
C ASN A 492 -33.76 -4.72 20.49
N GLY A 493 -33.20 -3.67 19.88
CA GLY A 493 -32.15 -2.83 20.46
C GLY A 493 -30.73 -3.36 20.29
N PHE A 494 -30.48 -4.29 19.37
CA PHE A 494 -29.13 -4.74 19.04
C PHE A 494 -28.54 -3.92 17.89
N TYR A 495 -27.23 -3.70 17.94
CA TYR A 495 -26.44 -3.15 16.83
C TYR A 495 -25.74 -4.27 16.07
N GLU A 496 -25.78 -4.24 14.74
CA GLU A 496 -25.06 -5.20 13.92
C GLU A 496 -23.57 -4.90 13.97
N THR A 497 -22.77 -5.93 14.17
CA THR A 497 -21.30 -5.87 14.07
C THR A 497 -20.80 -6.79 12.97
N LEU A 498 -19.64 -6.44 12.43
CA LEU A 498 -18.87 -7.29 11.52
C LEU A 498 -17.49 -7.45 12.12
N THR A 499 -17.20 -8.63 12.60
CA THR A 499 -15.90 -8.96 13.16
C THR A 499 -15.10 -9.84 12.19
N TYR A 500 -13.79 -9.93 12.38
CA TYR A 500 -12.94 -10.75 11.52
C TYR A 500 -13.31 -12.22 11.59
N VAL A 501 -13.20 -12.92 10.47
CA VAL A 501 -13.35 -14.41 10.41
C VAL A 501 -12.17 -15.14 11.06
N PHE A 502 -11.14 -14.40 11.41
CA PHE A 502 -9.96 -14.88 12.13
C PHE A 502 -10.00 -14.46 13.58
N SER A 503 -9.37 -15.24 14.44
CA SER A 503 -9.31 -15.03 15.88
C SER A 503 -7.94 -15.48 16.42
N SER A 504 -7.71 -15.22 17.71
CA SER A 504 -6.53 -15.72 18.40
C SER A 504 -6.73 -17.17 18.82
N LYS A 505 -5.87 -18.07 18.34
CA LYS A 505 -5.86 -19.49 18.74
C LYS A 505 -5.67 -19.65 20.25
N GLU A 506 -4.77 -18.85 20.81
CA GLU A 506 -4.48 -18.84 22.24
C GLU A 506 -5.73 -18.45 23.07
N ASN A 507 -6.44 -17.40 22.67
CA ASN A 507 -7.65 -16.96 23.34
C ASN A 507 -8.78 -17.98 23.22
N LEU A 508 -9.00 -18.56 22.03
CA LEU A 508 -10.00 -19.62 21.85
C LEU A 508 -9.72 -20.81 22.80
N GLN A 509 -8.48 -21.28 22.86
CA GLN A 509 -8.07 -22.38 23.72
C GLN A 509 -8.15 -22.01 25.21
N LYS A 510 -7.76 -20.78 25.60
CA LYS A 510 -7.88 -20.28 26.97
C LYS A 510 -9.30 -20.40 27.51
N TYR A 511 -10.29 -20.14 26.68
CA TYR A 511 -11.69 -20.20 27.09
C TYR A 511 -12.40 -21.53 26.78
N GLY A 512 -11.65 -22.55 26.34
CA GLY A 512 -12.15 -23.90 26.11
C GLY A 512 -12.88 -24.09 24.78
N PHE A 513 -12.72 -23.18 23.80
CA PHE A 513 -13.19 -23.40 22.45
C PHE A 513 -12.26 -24.32 21.68
N LYS A 514 -12.84 -25.18 20.85
CA LYS A 514 -12.07 -25.97 19.90
C LYS A 514 -11.46 -25.05 18.86
N THR A 515 -10.33 -25.45 18.29
CA THR A 515 -9.64 -24.72 17.21
C THR A 515 -9.53 -25.60 15.97
N VAL A 516 -9.29 -24.99 14.83
CA VAL A 516 -8.99 -25.71 13.58
C VAL A 516 -7.73 -26.55 13.77
N LYS A 517 -7.62 -27.70 13.12
CA LYS A 517 -6.43 -28.58 13.15
C LYS A 517 -5.22 -27.88 12.59
N ASP A 518 -4.04 -28.20 13.12
CA ASP A 518 -2.78 -27.53 12.79
C ASP A 518 -2.43 -27.57 11.30
N ASP A 519 -2.76 -28.65 10.61
CA ASP A 519 -2.54 -28.83 9.16
C ASP A 519 -3.49 -27.99 8.29
N LEU A 520 -4.55 -27.43 8.87
CA LEU A 520 -5.55 -26.59 8.20
C LEU A 520 -5.46 -25.11 8.61
N GLU A 521 -4.47 -24.73 9.40
CA GLU A 521 -4.25 -23.36 9.89
C GLU A 521 -3.74 -22.41 8.79
N LEU A 522 -3.76 -21.12 9.10
CA LEU A 522 -3.22 -20.08 8.22
C LEU A 522 -1.68 -20.19 8.15
N ILE A 523 -1.14 -20.24 6.94
CA ILE A 523 0.31 -20.32 6.70
C ILE A 523 0.99 -19.00 7.08
N ASN A 524 0.38 -17.86 6.78
CA ASN A 524 0.93 -16.52 6.94
C ASN A 524 -0.14 -15.53 7.44
N PRO A 525 -0.50 -15.58 8.75
CA PRO A 525 -1.46 -14.65 9.31
C PRO A 525 -0.94 -13.21 9.23
N ILE A 526 -1.84 -12.25 8.97
CA ILE A 526 -1.49 -10.82 8.84
C ILE A 526 -0.91 -10.29 10.16
N VAL A 527 -1.50 -10.66 11.29
CA VAL A 527 -1.04 -10.33 12.63
C VAL A 527 -1.12 -11.57 13.53
N LYS A 528 -0.30 -11.59 14.61
CA LYS A 528 -0.23 -12.74 15.51
C LYS A 528 -1.54 -13.06 16.22
N GLU A 529 -2.34 -12.03 16.48
CA GLU A 529 -3.61 -12.12 17.19
C GLU A 529 -4.76 -12.66 16.31
N LEU A 530 -4.58 -12.73 14.98
CA LEU A 530 -5.55 -13.24 14.01
C LEU A 530 -4.98 -14.43 13.24
N ASN A 531 -4.57 -15.46 13.98
CA ASN A 531 -3.76 -16.56 13.46
C ASN A 531 -4.53 -17.86 13.19
N THR A 532 -5.83 -17.92 13.52
CA THR A 532 -6.69 -19.08 13.27
C THR A 532 -8.09 -18.66 12.80
N TYR A 533 -8.81 -19.59 12.19
CA TYR A 533 -10.22 -19.39 11.87
C TYR A 533 -11.08 -19.40 13.15
N ARG A 534 -12.03 -18.49 13.26
CA ARG A 534 -12.94 -18.43 14.41
C ARG A 534 -13.87 -19.65 14.44
N THR A 535 -13.92 -20.34 15.55
CA THR A 535 -14.85 -21.43 15.80
C THR A 535 -16.10 -20.99 16.54
N THR A 536 -16.11 -19.74 17.00
CA THR A 536 -17.26 -19.02 17.57
C THR A 536 -17.16 -17.53 17.22
N MET A 537 -18.29 -16.84 17.12
CA MET A 537 -18.34 -15.38 17.04
C MET A 537 -18.38 -14.73 18.42
N LEU A 538 -18.69 -15.49 19.48
CA LEU A 538 -18.92 -14.94 20.82
C LEU A 538 -17.68 -14.27 21.40
N LEU A 539 -16.49 -14.83 21.18
CA LEU A 539 -15.24 -14.22 21.64
C LEU A 539 -15.06 -12.82 21.03
N ASN A 540 -15.18 -12.72 19.71
CA ASN A 540 -15.05 -11.44 19.00
C ASN A 540 -16.11 -10.42 19.44
N LEU A 541 -17.35 -10.86 19.70
CA LEU A 541 -18.42 -9.99 20.20
C LEU A 541 -18.15 -9.49 21.63
N VAL A 542 -17.62 -10.35 22.51
CA VAL A 542 -17.23 -9.97 23.87
C VAL A 542 -16.06 -8.99 23.84
N GLU A 543 -15.07 -9.20 22.98
CA GLU A 543 -13.97 -8.26 22.76
C GLU A 543 -14.49 -6.90 22.25
N ALA A 544 -15.49 -6.89 21.36
CA ALA A 544 -16.12 -5.67 20.89
C ALA A 544 -16.83 -4.92 22.03
N CYS A 545 -17.52 -5.64 22.93
CA CYS A 545 -18.10 -5.04 24.14
C CYS A 545 -17.03 -4.41 25.04
N ALA A 546 -15.95 -5.14 25.31
CA ALA A 546 -14.86 -4.66 26.15
C ALA A 546 -14.20 -3.39 25.56
N ASN A 547 -14.01 -3.35 24.26
CA ASN A 547 -13.45 -2.17 23.58
C ASN A 547 -14.39 -0.94 23.71
N ASN A 548 -15.70 -1.13 23.61
CA ASN A 548 -16.66 -0.05 23.82
C ASN A 548 -16.70 0.43 25.28
N PHE A 549 -16.58 -0.46 26.26
CA PHE A 549 -16.50 -0.11 27.67
C PHE A 549 -15.25 0.73 27.98
N LYS A 550 -14.09 0.39 27.39
CA LYS A 550 -12.84 1.17 27.52
C LYS A 550 -12.97 2.62 27.03
N VAL A 551 -13.83 2.88 26.08
CA VAL A 551 -14.10 4.24 25.58
C VAL A 551 -15.32 4.89 26.22
N GLY A 552 -15.84 4.31 27.32
CA GLY A 552 -16.82 4.94 28.20
C GLY A 552 -18.28 4.50 28.00
N ALA A 553 -18.55 3.47 27.17
CA ALA A 553 -19.89 2.88 27.09
C ALA A 553 -20.27 2.22 28.44
N ARG A 554 -21.53 2.38 28.86
CA ARG A 554 -22.07 1.74 30.08
C ARG A 554 -22.90 0.49 29.79
N SER A 555 -23.34 0.35 28.56
CA SER A 555 -24.13 -0.77 28.06
C SER A 555 -23.87 -0.97 26.61
N THR A 556 -23.83 -2.22 26.15
CA THR A 556 -23.72 -2.59 24.72
C THR A 556 -24.61 -3.79 24.43
N ALA A 557 -25.22 -3.80 23.25
CA ALA A 557 -26.02 -4.91 22.74
C ALA A 557 -25.66 -5.11 21.27
N PHE A 558 -24.89 -6.17 20.97
CA PHE A 558 -24.42 -6.46 19.62
C PHE A 558 -24.94 -7.78 19.10
N PHE A 559 -25.06 -7.89 17.78
CA PHE A 559 -25.29 -9.14 17.09
C PHE A 559 -24.45 -9.23 15.82
N GLU A 560 -24.19 -10.44 15.39
CA GLU A 560 -23.54 -10.73 14.12
C GLU A 560 -24.16 -11.95 13.45
N ILE A 561 -24.41 -11.88 12.13
CA ILE A 561 -24.78 -13.03 11.32
C ILE A 561 -23.55 -13.35 10.45
N GLY A 562 -22.84 -14.40 10.80
CA GLY A 562 -21.56 -14.72 10.21
C GLY A 562 -21.29 -16.22 10.11
N THR A 563 -20.14 -16.53 9.53
CA THR A 563 -19.63 -17.90 9.39
C THR A 563 -18.66 -18.21 10.52
N ILE A 564 -18.75 -19.41 11.06
CA ILE A 564 -17.78 -20.02 11.96
C ILE A 564 -17.28 -21.32 11.34
N PHE A 565 -16.16 -21.84 11.83
CA PHE A 565 -15.49 -23.04 11.30
C PHE A 565 -15.41 -24.12 12.40
N ASP A 566 -15.52 -25.39 12.00
CA ASP A 566 -15.23 -26.51 12.87
C ASP A 566 -13.73 -26.89 12.86
N GLU A 567 -13.36 -27.93 13.62
CA GLU A 567 -11.98 -28.45 13.68
C GLU A 567 -11.45 -28.91 12.31
N ASN A 568 -12.33 -29.31 11.38
CA ASN A 568 -11.99 -29.73 10.03
C ASN A 568 -12.15 -28.61 8.98
N ARG A 569 -12.32 -27.36 9.46
CA ARG A 569 -12.52 -26.16 8.64
C ARG A 569 -13.81 -26.18 7.80
N ASN A 570 -14.82 -26.97 8.21
CA ASN A 570 -16.15 -26.87 7.60
C ASN A 570 -16.86 -25.62 8.08
N GLU A 571 -17.55 -24.95 7.16
CA GLU A 571 -18.26 -23.70 7.43
C GLU A 571 -19.68 -23.96 7.96
N SER A 572 -20.10 -23.17 8.93
CA SER A 572 -21.50 -23.08 9.35
C SER A 572 -21.87 -21.64 9.63
N LYS A 573 -23.09 -21.25 9.23
CA LYS A 573 -23.63 -19.91 9.50
C LYS A 573 -24.34 -19.89 10.86
N LYS A 574 -24.00 -18.89 11.65
CA LYS A 574 -24.64 -18.64 12.94
C LYS A 574 -25.14 -17.21 13.04
N ILE A 575 -26.11 -16.98 13.90
CA ILE A 575 -26.44 -15.67 14.44
C ILE A 575 -26.02 -15.67 15.91
N SER A 576 -25.22 -14.70 16.29
CA SER A 576 -24.72 -14.56 17.66
C SER A 576 -25.10 -13.23 18.24
N PHE A 577 -25.34 -13.19 19.53
CA PHE A 577 -25.74 -12.01 20.27
C PHE A 577 -24.92 -11.87 21.54
N VAL A 578 -24.69 -10.63 21.95
CA VAL A 578 -24.12 -10.29 23.27
C VAL A 578 -24.80 -9.04 23.79
N GLN A 579 -25.08 -9.02 25.07
CA GLN A 579 -25.56 -7.81 25.78
C GLN A 579 -24.94 -7.74 27.17
N THR A 580 -24.45 -6.54 27.52
CA THR A 580 -23.89 -6.24 28.85
C THR A 580 -24.38 -4.88 29.30
N GLY A 581 -24.54 -4.70 30.64
CA GLY A 581 -25.01 -3.46 31.24
C GLY A 581 -26.54 -3.43 31.34
N PHE A 582 -27.20 -2.48 30.71
CA PHE A 582 -28.63 -2.24 30.85
C PHE A 582 -29.47 -3.04 29.84
N SER A 583 -30.73 -3.30 30.23
CA SER A 583 -31.72 -3.95 29.37
C SER A 583 -32.14 -3.06 28.19
N GLU A 584 -32.19 -1.74 28.40
CA GLU A 584 -32.62 -0.71 27.47
C GLU A 584 -31.70 0.50 27.58
N SER A 585 -31.76 1.40 26.61
CA SER A 585 -31.04 2.67 26.67
C SER A 585 -31.69 3.59 27.73
N GLU A 586 -30.90 4.48 28.31
CA GLU A 586 -31.37 5.56 29.16
C GLU A 586 -32.33 6.46 28.36
N ASP A 587 -33.59 6.53 28.76
CA ASP A 587 -34.66 7.27 28.06
C ASP A 587 -35.67 7.87 29.06
N VAL A 588 -36.54 8.75 28.57
CA VAL A 588 -37.67 9.32 29.34
C VAL A 588 -38.60 8.22 29.85
N THR A 589 -38.83 7.16 29.09
CA THR A 589 -39.70 6.02 29.40
C THR A 589 -39.27 5.22 30.62
N ASN A 590 -37.97 5.22 30.94
CA ASN A 590 -37.41 4.57 32.14
C ASN A 590 -36.84 5.58 33.15
N ALA A 591 -37.23 6.86 33.02
CA ALA A 591 -36.80 7.96 33.87
C ALA A 591 -35.25 8.10 33.99
N GLY A 592 -34.52 7.72 32.92
CA GLY A 592 -33.06 7.72 32.88
C GLY A 592 -32.39 6.65 33.76
N LYS A 593 -33.13 5.66 34.25
CA LYS A 593 -32.68 4.59 35.16
C LYS A 593 -33.14 3.23 34.64
N PRO A 594 -32.59 2.74 33.54
CA PRO A 594 -32.91 1.43 33.01
C PRO A 594 -32.46 0.33 33.97
N GLU A 595 -33.19 -0.78 33.98
CA GLU A 595 -32.78 -1.98 34.71
C GLU A 595 -31.57 -2.66 34.07
N ASN A 596 -30.81 -3.36 34.88
CA ASN A 596 -29.73 -4.21 34.36
C ASN A 596 -30.31 -5.36 33.53
N ILE A 597 -29.59 -5.76 32.49
CA ILE A 597 -29.99 -6.93 31.71
C ILE A 597 -29.93 -8.19 32.55
N ASP A 598 -30.93 -9.05 32.41
CA ASP A 598 -30.98 -10.36 33.02
C ASP A 598 -31.21 -11.47 31.97
N PHE A 599 -31.17 -12.71 32.42
CA PHE A 599 -31.36 -13.88 31.55
C PHE A 599 -32.73 -13.86 30.82
N PHE A 600 -33.79 -13.46 31.50
CA PHE A 600 -35.15 -13.49 30.96
C PHE A 600 -35.35 -12.36 29.92
N ALA A 601 -34.91 -11.16 30.26
CA ALA A 601 -34.97 -10.02 29.36
C ALA A 601 -34.15 -10.27 28.09
N PHE A 602 -32.94 -10.82 28.23
CA PHE A 602 -32.11 -11.19 27.09
C PHE A 602 -32.75 -12.28 26.24
N SER A 603 -33.24 -13.37 26.87
CA SER A 603 -33.95 -14.46 26.17
C SER A 603 -35.17 -13.98 25.42
N LYS A 604 -35.94 -13.02 26.00
CA LYS A 604 -37.10 -12.41 25.34
C LYS A 604 -36.70 -11.66 24.06
N LYS A 605 -35.61 -10.88 24.09
CA LYS A 605 -35.11 -10.19 22.92
C LYS A 605 -34.68 -11.17 21.82
N ILE A 606 -34.01 -12.26 22.19
CA ILE A 606 -33.63 -13.32 21.26
C ILE A 606 -34.90 -13.98 20.67
N LEU A 607 -35.86 -14.32 21.48
CA LEU A 607 -37.14 -14.91 21.03
C LEU A 607 -37.89 -14.00 20.04
N ASN A 608 -37.93 -12.70 20.31
CA ASN A 608 -38.54 -11.72 19.41
C ASN A 608 -37.77 -11.65 18.05
N THR A 609 -36.47 -11.90 18.07
CA THR A 609 -35.60 -11.83 16.87
C THR A 609 -35.70 -13.11 16.04
N VAL A 610 -35.42 -14.26 16.63
CA VAL A 610 -35.29 -15.53 15.90
C VAL A 610 -36.61 -16.30 15.76
N GLY A 611 -37.62 -15.94 16.57
CA GLY A 611 -38.91 -16.63 16.65
C GLY A 611 -39.00 -17.58 17.85
N LYS A 612 -40.08 -18.36 17.91
CA LYS A 612 -40.39 -19.23 19.04
C LYS A 612 -39.40 -20.38 19.19
N PHE A 613 -38.90 -20.58 20.38
CA PHE A 613 -38.06 -21.70 20.79
C PHE A 613 -38.40 -22.12 22.23
N ASP A 614 -38.01 -23.33 22.61
CA ASP A 614 -38.01 -23.79 23.99
C ASP A 614 -36.58 -23.75 24.56
N LEU A 615 -36.45 -23.66 25.88
CA LEU A 615 -35.20 -23.66 26.62
C LEU A 615 -35.09 -24.91 27.48
N GLU A 616 -33.95 -25.58 27.43
CA GLU A 616 -33.60 -26.71 28.29
C GLU A 616 -32.24 -26.46 28.96
N PRO A 617 -32.08 -26.73 30.28
CA PRO A 617 -30.81 -26.58 30.97
C PRO A 617 -29.70 -27.38 30.24
N MET A 618 -28.51 -26.81 30.15
CA MET A 618 -27.35 -27.55 29.63
C MET A 618 -26.82 -28.51 30.69
N THR A 619 -26.65 -29.79 30.35
CA THR A 619 -26.15 -30.84 31.26
C THR A 619 -24.61 -31.00 31.21
N ASN A 620 -23.99 -30.71 30.07
CA ASN A 620 -22.56 -30.78 29.89
C ASN A 620 -22.04 -29.42 29.47
N ILE A 621 -21.11 -28.85 30.26
CA ILE A 621 -20.50 -27.56 30.02
C ILE A 621 -19.00 -27.80 29.87
N ASP A 622 -18.52 -27.86 28.63
CA ASP A 622 -17.11 -28.12 28.32
C ASP A 622 -16.34 -26.81 28.07
N ASN A 623 -16.99 -25.65 28.31
CA ASN A 623 -16.47 -24.37 27.88
C ASN A 623 -16.48 -23.37 29.04
N LEU A 624 -15.32 -22.76 29.30
CA LEU A 624 -15.14 -21.76 30.38
C LEU A 624 -15.87 -20.42 30.10
N PHE A 625 -16.43 -20.25 28.95
CA PHE A 625 -17.21 -19.06 28.59
C PHE A 625 -18.64 -19.08 29.20
N ILE A 626 -19.16 -20.28 29.45
CA ILE A 626 -20.55 -20.51 29.85
C ILE A 626 -20.66 -20.53 31.37
N HIS A 627 -21.60 -19.75 31.92
CA HIS A 627 -21.91 -19.76 33.33
C HIS A 627 -22.51 -21.12 33.76
N PRO A 628 -22.02 -21.78 34.83
CA PRO A 628 -22.38 -23.15 35.16
C PRO A 628 -23.88 -23.34 35.54
N PHE A 629 -24.56 -22.28 36.00
CA PHE A 629 -25.95 -22.35 36.47
C PHE A 629 -26.95 -21.50 35.66
N GLN A 630 -26.48 -20.52 34.88
CA GLN A 630 -27.33 -19.64 34.08
C GLN A 630 -27.07 -19.88 32.61
N ASN A 631 -27.57 -21.00 32.11
CA ASN A 631 -27.37 -21.46 30.75
C ASN A 631 -28.57 -22.31 30.29
N ALA A 632 -28.87 -22.30 29.02
CA ALA A 632 -29.87 -23.16 28.41
C ALA A 632 -29.55 -23.44 26.94
N ASN A 633 -29.84 -24.64 26.49
CA ASN A 633 -29.92 -24.99 25.08
C ASN A 633 -31.17 -24.35 24.46
N VAL A 634 -31.05 -23.83 23.25
CA VAL A 634 -32.17 -23.36 22.44
C VAL A 634 -32.70 -24.53 21.61
N ILE A 635 -33.96 -24.82 21.74
CA ILE A 635 -34.63 -25.94 21.07
C ILE A 635 -35.63 -25.39 20.04
N ILE A 636 -35.47 -25.76 18.79
CA ILE A 636 -36.45 -25.49 17.71
C ILE A 636 -36.83 -26.83 17.09
N ASP A 637 -38.11 -27.10 16.99
CA ASP A 637 -38.68 -28.35 16.45
C ASP A 637 -38.05 -29.63 17.04
N GLY A 638 -37.75 -29.59 18.35
CA GLY A 638 -37.17 -30.70 19.10
C GLY A 638 -35.68 -30.90 18.96
N ASN A 639 -34.99 -30.06 18.18
CA ASN A 639 -33.56 -30.13 17.98
C ASN A 639 -32.82 -29.02 18.72
N VAL A 640 -31.65 -29.34 19.29
CA VAL A 640 -30.75 -28.34 19.85
C VAL A 640 -30.11 -27.57 18.71
N VAL A 641 -30.36 -26.25 18.62
CA VAL A 641 -29.88 -25.39 17.53
C VAL A 641 -28.91 -24.30 18.00
N GLY A 642 -28.65 -24.24 19.30
CA GLY A 642 -27.76 -23.26 19.88
C GLY A 642 -27.94 -23.18 21.38
N TYR A 643 -27.46 -22.10 21.96
CA TYR A 643 -27.56 -21.87 23.40
C TYR A 643 -27.64 -20.38 23.75
N ILE A 644 -28.23 -20.11 24.94
CA ILE A 644 -28.24 -18.80 25.60
C ILE A 644 -27.65 -18.99 26.99
N CYS A 645 -26.74 -18.14 27.40
CA CYS A 645 -26.18 -18.20 28.74
C CYS A 645 -25.72 -16.84 29.25
N LYS A 646 -25.53 -16.75 30.56
CA LYS A 646 -24.71 -15.72 31.17
C LYS A 646 -23.24 -16.06 30.90
N LEU A 647 -22.41 -15.07 30.64
CA LEU A 647 -20.97 -15.22 30.53
C LEU A 647 -20.40 -15.60 31.91
N HIS A 648 -19.40 -16.48 31.93
CA HIS A 648 -18.76 -16.88 33.18
C HIS A 648 -18.14 -15.66 33.89
N PRO A 649 -18.27 -15.51 35.22
CA PRO A 649 -17.74 -14.34 35.95
C PRO A 649 -16.25 -14.09 35.76
N SER A 650 -15.43 -15.16 35.64
CA SER A 650 -14.01 -15.00 35.37
C SER A 650 -13.73 -14.38 34.01
N VAL A 651 -14.53 -14.71 33.00
CA VAL A 651 -14.41 -14.12 31.65
C VAL A 651 -14.86 -12.67 31.69
N CYS A 652 -15.96 -12.35 32.40
CA CYS A 652 -16.36 -10.95 32.60
C CYS A 652 -15.22 -10.14 33.23
N SER A 653 -14.54 -10.71 34.24
CA SER A 653 -13.37 -10.06 34.87
C SER A 653 -12.20 -9.89 33.94
N ASP A 654 -11.89 -10.87 33.08
CA ASP A 654 -10.80 -10.78 32.10
C ASP A 654 -11.00 -9.65 31.07
N PHE A 655 -12.27 -9.32 30.78
CA PHE A 655 -12.64 -8.29 29.81
C PHE A 655 -13.15 -6.98 30.44
N ASP A 656 -13.08 -6.84 31.76
CA ASP A 656 -13.63 -5.68 32.52
C ASP A 656 -15.10 -5.40 32.20
N LEU A 657 -15.91 -6.44 32.05
CA LEU A 657 -17.33 -6.34 31.74
C LEU A 657 -18.21 -6.58 32.98
N ASN A 658 -19.38 -5.95 32.99
CA ASN A 658 -20.46 -6.27 33.91
C ASN A 658 -21.08 -7.63 33.56
N ASP A 659 -22.18 -7.99 34.27
CA ASP A 659 -23.00 -9.15 33.91
C ASP A 659 -23.33 -9.10 32.42
N THR A 660 -22.89 -10.13 31.69
CA THR A 660 -22.96 -10.20 30.22
C THR A 660 -23.70 -11.47 29.82
N PHE A 661 -24.63 -11.35 28.89
CA PHE A 661 -25.40 -12.45 28.33
C PHE A 661 -25.05 -12.66 26.88
N ILE A 662 -24.94 -13.92 26.48
CA ILE A 662 -24.53 -14.31 25.13
C ILE A 662 -25.46 -15.39 24.56
N ALA A 663 -25.63 -15.40 23.26
CA ALA A 663 -26.33 -16.44 22.53
C ALA A 663 -25.68 -16.73 21.18
N GLN A 664 -25.67 -17.99 20.79
CA GLN A 664 -25.26 -18.40 19.44
C GLN A 664 -26.22 -19.46 18.93
N ILE A 665 -26.85 -19.19 17.79
CA ILE A 665 -27.92 -20.01 17.22
C ILE A 665 -27.61 -20.32 15.76
N ASP A 666 -27.94 -21.53 15.34
CA ASP A 666 -27.78 -21.97 13.96
C ASP A 666 -28.71 -21.20 13.02
N PHE A 667 -28.11 -20.48 12.08
CA PHE A 667 -28.87 -19.69 11.11
C PHE A 667 -29.80 -20.54 10.26
N GLU A 668 -29.35 -21.73 9.86
CA GLU A 668 -30.15 -22.62 8.99
C GLU A 668 -31.39 -23.16 9.72
N ALA A 669 -31.29 -23.38 11.03
CA ALA A 669 -32.37 -23.93 11.83
C ALA A 669 -33.49 -22.92 12.15
N ILE A 670 -33.27 -21.62 11.94
CA ILE A 670 -34.29 -20.61 12.17
C ILE A 670 -35.33 -20.68 11.04
N ASN A 671 -36.58 -20.91 11.39
CA ASN A 671 -37.67 -20.99 10.43
C ASN A 671 -38.02 -19.61 9.87
N ASN A 672 -38.20 -19.52 8.55
CA ASN A 672 -38.61 -18.30 7.85
C ASN A 672 -40.00 -18.46 7.18
N ASP A 673 -40.74 -19.50 7.51
CA ASP A 673 -42.00 -19.80 6.88
C ASP A 673 -43.05 -18.69 7.11
N ILE A 674 -43.91 -18.54 6.12
CA ILE A 674 -45.07 -17.64 6.22
C ILE A 674 -46.06 -18.26 7.16
N ILE A 675 -46.36 -17.55 8.24
CA ILE A 675 -47.44 -17.97 9.19
C ILE A 675 -48.77 -17.91 8.46
N LYS A 676 -49.37 -19.08 8.27
CA LYS A 676 -50.72 -19.16 7.69
C LYS A 676 -51.76 -19.14 8.80
N THR A 677 -52.74 -18.29 8.66
CA THR A 677 -53.86 -18.22 9.57
C THR A 677 -54.71 -19.48 9.42
N THR A 678 -55.05 -20.10 10.53
CA THR A 678 -56.05 -21.16 10.59
C THR A 678 -57.36 -20.62 11.07
N SER A 679 -58.50 -21.25 10.69
CA SER A 679 -59.82 -20.86 11.19
C SER A 679 -59.86 -21.01 12.70
N TYR A 680 -60.37 -20.01 13.38
CA TYR A 680 -60.55 -20.04 14.83
C TYR A 680 -61.97 -20.49 15.20
N SER A 681 -62.10 -21.07 16.38
CA SER A 681 -63.40 -21.47 16.92
C SER A 681 -64.28 -20.24 17.24
N LYS A 682 -65.56 -20.31 16.89
CA LYS A 682 -66.57 -19.32 17.27
C LYS A 682 -67.06 -19.51 18.71
N PHE A 683 -66.70 -20.61 19.36
CA PHE A 683 -67.07 -20.90 20.73
C PHE A 683 -66.08 -20.27 21.72
N GLN A 684 -66.57 -19.81 22.85
CA GLN A 684 -65.75 -19.28 23.93
C GLN A 684 -64.76 -20.37 24.44
N SER A 685 -63.52 -20.01 24.70
CA SER A 685 -62.59 -20.86 25.45
C SER A 685 -62.85 -20.71 26.97
N SER A 686 -62.70 -21.78 27.71
CA SER A 686 -62.65 -21.75 29.15
C SER A 686 -61.21 -21.82 29.65
N LYS A 687 -60.91 -21.07 30.71
CA LYS A 687 -59.63 -21.15 31.42
C LYS A 687 -59.83 -21.94 32.71
N LYS A 688 -58.89 -22.82 33.00
CA LYS A 688 -58.86 -23.65 34.21
C LYS A 688 -57.44 -23.59 34.77
N ASP A 689 -57.33 -23.25 36.04
CA ASP A 689 -56.08 -23.34 36.77
C ASP A 689 -55.98 -24.73 37.41
N VAL A 690 -54.86 -25.34 37.31
CA VAL A 690 -54.60 -26.68 37.85
C VAL A 690 -53.33 -26.61 38.64
N THR A 691 -53.42 -27.01 39.95
CA THR A 691 -52.24 -27.16 40.80
C THR A 691 -51.80 -28.62 40.77
N ILE A 692 -50.54 -28.80 40.44
CA ILE A 692 -49.90 -30.13 40.34
C ILE A 692 -48.82 -30.20 41.44
N ILE A 693 -48.89 -31.21 42.26
CA ILE A 693 -47.90 -31.50 43.30
C ILE A 693 -46.89 -32.51 42.69
N THR A 694 -45.65 -32.13 42.66
CA THR A 694 -44.59 -32.95 42.06
C THR A 694 -43.36 -32.99 42.97
N PRO A 695 -42.52 -34.03 42.85
CA PRO A 695 -41.22 -34.00 43.48
C PRO A 695 -40.36 -32.80 43.01
N LYS A 696 -39.55 -32.23 43.89
CA LYS A 696 -38.69 -31.07 43.60
C LYS A 696 -37.71 -31.33 42.45
N SER A 697 -37.40 -32.60 42.19
CA SER A 697 -36.53 -33.03 41.12
C SER A 697 -37.21 -33.08 39.73
N MET A 698 -38.55 -32.96 39.67
CA MET A 698 -39.30 -33.01 38.40
C MET A 698 -39.23 -31.66 37.70
N GLU A 699 -38.68 -31.65 36.53
CA GLU A 699 -38.59 -30.43 35.69
C GLU A 699 -39.93 -30.13 35.02
N TYR A 700 -40.29 -28.83 34.91
CA TYR A 700 -41.52 -28.38 34.22
C TYR A 700 -41.65 -28.94 32.78
N LYS A 701 -40.52 -29.17 32.09
CA LYS A 701 -40.52 -29.77 30.74
C LYS A 701 -41.17 -31.15 30.71
N GLU A 702 -41.05 -31.96 31.77
CA GLU A 702 -41.65 -33.29 31.85
C GLU A 702 -43.18 -33.19 31.94
N ILE A 703 -43.68 -32.23 32.72
CA ILE A 703 -45.09 -31.92 32.80
C ILE A 703 -45.59 -31.42 31.45
N LYS A 704 -44.87 -30.50 30.80
CA LYS A 704 -45.20 -29.99 29.50
C LYS A 704 -45.24 -31.12 28.43
N LYS A 705 -44.28 -32.04 28.48
CA LYS A 705 -44.21 -33.19 27.60
C LYS A 705 -45.38 -34.15 27.82
N ALA A 706 -45.72 -34.43 29.07
CA ALA A 706 -46.87 -35.28 29.44
C ALA A 706 -48.22 -34.70 28.95
N ILE A 707 -48.43 -33.36 29.14
CA ILE A 707 -49.64 -32.69 28.67
C ILE A 707 -49.70 -32.70 27.14
N ASN A 708 -48.60 -32.42 26.45
CA ASN A 708 -48.53 -32.44 24.98
C ASN A 708 -48.77 -33.87 24.42
N SER A 709 -48.30 -34.90 25.11
CA SER A 709 -48.49 -36.31 24.68
C SER A 709 -49.95 -36.77 24.69
N LEU A 710 -50.83 -36.04 25.42
CA LEU A 710 -52.27 -36.32 25.42
C LEU A 710 -52.92 -36.08 24.05
N ASN A 711 -52.28 -35.34 23.15
CA ASN A 711 -52.75 -35.00 21.80
C ASN A 711 -54.21 -34.51 21.79
N ASN A 712 -54.64 -33.84 22.87
CA ASN A 712 -56.02 -33.40 22.99
C ASN A 712 -56.22 -32.05 22.31
N THR A 713 -56.93 -32.07 21.17
CA THR A 713 -57.21 -30.87 20.35
C THR A 713 -58.04 -29.80 21.09
N ASN A 714 -58.66 -30.13 22.21
CA ASN A 714 -59.41 -29.19 23.03
C ASN A 714 -58.52 -28.35 23.95
N ILE A 715 -57.30 -28.79 24.22
CA ILE A 715 -56.31 -27.97 24.95
C ILE A 715 -55.69 -27.04 23.93
N LYS A 716 -56.01 -25.74 24.00
CA LYS A 716 -55.50 -24.74 23.09
C LYS A 716 -54.14 -24.18 23.53
N GLN A 717 -54.03 -24.00 24.85
CA GLN A 717 -52.82 -23.43 25.46
C GLN A 717 -52.77 -23.85 26.92
N PHE A 718 -51.59 -24.08 27.45
CA PHE A 718 -51.34 -24.12 28.89
C PHE A 718 -50.03 -23.37 29.18
N ASN A 719 -50.06 -22.66 30.31
CA ASN A 719 -48.94 -21.83 30.75
C ASN A 719 -48.63 -22.16 32.20
N LEU A 720 -47.33 -22.12 32.53
CA LEU A 720 -46.90 -22.08 33.91
C LEU A 720 -47.27 -20.72 34.48
N ILE A 721 -48.05 -20.69 35.59
CA ILE A 721 -48.47 -19.47 36.25
C ILE A 721 -47.54 -19.14 37.42
N ASP A 722 -47.24 -20.15 38.24
CA ASP A 722 -46.37 -20.00 39.39
C ASP A 722 -45.77 -21.33 39.82
N ILE A 723 -44.62 -21.28 40.53
CA ILE A 723 -43.97 -22.42 41.18
C ILE A 723 -43.86 -22.08 42.68
N TYR A 724 -44.66 -22.75 43.49
CA TYR A 724 -44.64 -22.61 44.95
C TYR A 724 -43.81 -23.75 45.53
N ASN A 725 -42.85 -23.43 46.37
CA ASN A 725 -42.08 -24.37 47.18
C ASN A 725 -42.50 -24.22 48.64
N ASP A 726 -43.02 -25.27 49.25
CA ASP A 726 -43.22 -25.33 50.67
C ASP A 726 -41.91 -25.71 51.37
N GLU A 727 -41.40 -24.85 52.20
CA GLU A 727 -40.12 -25.06 52.93
C GLU A 727 -40.30 -25.94 54.16
N LYS A 728 -41.46 -26.61 54.36
CA LYS A 728 -41.67 -27.55 55.49
C LYS A 728 -41.25 -28.97 55.12
#